data_fc2b8f98bbd3ec31a75e54e19943ad94
#
_entry.id   fc2b8f98bbd3ec31a75e54e19943ad94
#
_cell.length_a   1.000
_cell.length_b   1.000
_cell.length_c   1.000
_cell.angle_alpha   90.00
_cell.angle_beta   90.00
_cell.angle_gamma   90.00
#
_symmetry.space_group_name_H-M   'P 1'
#
loop_
_entity.id
_entity.type
_entity.pdbx_description
1 polymer ?
#
loop_
_entity_poly.entity_id
_entity_poly.type
_entity_poly.pdbx_seq_one_letter_code
_entity_poly.pdbx_strand_id
1 'polypeptide(L)'
;MSDANELHPVGLVASSVDPTIKSATSAPVGSDPKERFKALEGLASTYLDKDELALLEKAFLFAEEMHAGQKRKSGEAFVIHPVEVAIILADLHMDVETLIAALLHDTVEDTVATKQQVAEMFGDSVAELVDGVTKITKIEVETLSDEQAETFRKMLVAMSKDIRVIVIKLADRLHNMRTLSALREDRRIFKARETLEVYAPIAHRLGISSIKWELEDLAFFYLEPAKFKQVSRMVAETRREREEYLEKVISILHGEMDKIGVGSQIMGRPKHLYSIYQKMSKKGKGFSEIYDLIAVRIITTSVKDCYSALGAVHSLWHPMPGRFKDYIAMPKFNMYQSLHTTVIGPAGRPLEVQIRTEEMHRMSEYGVAAHWRYKEKGGKGAESAFDKQIAWLREMVDWQDETKDSREFLKSLKTDLDPKEVYVFTPKGKAMSLRFGSTPVDFAFAIHTEVGYHCVGAKVNGSIVPLSYKLQMGDRVEILTQKSATPSRDWLNIVKTPSARSKIRSFFAKISRSDDMQEGRDILMREMRKHGFGISSAQSMRAMREVAEAMGYKDADDMLVNIGTGKEAPMHVANRMLKLLVDNGTEDASKPLMGTSASSTGKMPPMLTSVKRPKKHETHSSNGVVVRGIDDVLVRLSRCCNPVPGDKIVGFVTRGRGVSVHRDDCPNAAALKQHPERIIEVFWEEDGPSGDTSFNVQILVEALDRLNLLMDVASVLSEHGANVLSVNTNTHRDGMVEMRFLFQVSDTAVIERILSKLRAVDGVFDAHRMMPGAASSK
;
A
#
# COMPACT_ATOMS: atom_id res chain seq x y z
N MET A 1 -33.19 26.23 38.59
CA MET A 1 -33.44 27.22 37.56
C MET A 1 -32.50 26.77 36.44
N SER A 2 -32.87 25.82 35.69
CA SER A 2 -33.75 25.70 34.52
C SER A 2 -33.23 26.53 33.34
N ASP A 3 -32.41 25.89 32.53
CA ASP A 3 -32.38 26.13 31.09
C ASP A 3 -32.33 24.78 30.39
N ALA A 4 -33.54 24.34 30.06
CA ALA A 4 -33.77 23.21 29.20
C ALA A 4 -33.44 23.67 27.78
N ASN A 5 -32.33 23.18 27.24
CA ASN A 5 -32.01 23.26 25.83
C ASN A 5 -32.98 22.33 25.08
N GLU A 6 -34.04 22.91 24.51
CA GLU A 6 -34.91 22.25 23.54
C GLU A 6 -34.08 21.81 22.34
N LEU A 7 -33.74 20.51 22.33
CA LEU A 7 -33.27 19.83 21.14
C LEU A 7 -34.42 19.79 20.13
N HIS A 8 -34.36 20.66 19.11
CA HIS A 8 -35.23 20.55 17.95
C HIS A 8 -35.12 19.12 17.39
N PRO A 9 -36.23 18.45 17.12
CA PRO A 9 -36.21 17.16 16.48
C PRO A 9 -35.63 17.36 15.10
N VAL A 10 -34.39 16.83 14.88
CA VAL A 10 -33.83 16.65 13.55
C VAL A 10 -34.85 15.82 12.79
N GLY A 11 -35.48 16.45 11.81
CA GLY A 11 -36.57 15.87 11.05
C GLY A 11 -36.22 14.51 10.56
N LEU A 12 -37.17 13.62 10.66
CA LEU A 12 -37.20 12.32 9.98
C LEU A 12 -36.87 12.54 8.49
N VAL A 13 -35.57 12.53 8.14
CA VAL A 13 -35.17 12.35 6.76
C VAL A 13 -35.40 10.88 6.46
N ALA A 14 -36.62 10.58 6.07
CA ALA A 14 -36.99 9.33 5.45
C ALA A 14 -36.24 9.22 4.14
N SER A 15 -34.99 8.74 4.17
CA SER A 15 -34.28 8.30 2.97
C SER A 15 -34.81 6.94 2.53
N SER A 16 -36.06 6.91 2.10
CA SER A 16 -36.51 5.91 1.15
C SER A 16 -35.97 6.37 -0.20
N VAL A 17 -35.05 5.63 -0.78
CA VAL A 17 -34.57 5.86 -2.16
C VAL A 17 -35.69 5.43 -3.12
N ASP A 18 -36.71 6.24 -3.22
CA ASP A 18 -37.65 6.25 -4.32
C ASP A 18 -36.96 7.03 -5.48
N PRO A 19 -37.05 6.58 -6.73
CA PRO A 19 -36.58 7.33 -7.89
C PRO A 19 -37.17 8.76 -8.00
N THR A 20 -38.28 9.01 -7.34
CA THR A 20 -38.91 10.35 -7.18
C THR A 20 -38.19 11.24 -6.17
N ILE A 21 -37.31 10.72 -5.29
CA ILE A 21 -36.49 11.51 -4.35
C ILE A 21 -35.36 12.27 -5.06
N LYS A 22 -35.11 11.98 -6.32
CA LYS A 22 -34.22 12.75 -7.18
C LYS A 22 -34.54 14.25 -7.25
N SER A 23 -35.76 14.65 -6.96
CA SER A 23 -36.15 16.06 -6.99
C SER A 23 -35.97 16.80 -5.67
N ALA A 24 -35.76 16.09 -4.55
CA ALA A 24 -35.69 16.74 -3.23
C ALA A 24 -34.27 17.10 -2.79
N THR A 25 -33.22 16.53 -3.41
CA THR A 25 -31.81 16.73 -3.01
C THR A 25 -30.94 17.42 -4.08
N SER A 26 -31.38 17.51 -5.32
CA SER A 26 -30.79 18.40 -6.33
C SER A 26 -31.67 19.62 -6.53
N ALA A 27 -31.06 20.80 -6.65
CA ALA A 27 -31.81 22.00 -6.95
C ALA A 27 -32.69 21.77 -8.20
N PRO A 28 -33.96 22.18 -8.20
CA PRO A 28 -34.80 22.11 -9.41
C PRO A 28 -34.13 22.89 -10.55
N VAL A 29 -34.29 22.43 -11.77
CA VAL A 29 -33.84 23.19 -12.96
C VAL A 29 -34.49 24.57 -12.93
N GLY A 30 -33.66 25.64 -12.85
CA GLY A 30 -34.16 27.01 -12.72
C GLY A 30 -34.13 27.60 -11.28
N SER A 31 -33.56 26.87 -10.29
CA SER A 31 -33.37 27.43 -8.93
C SER A 31 -32.46 28.67 -8.99
N ASP A 32 -32.83 29.68 -8.19
CA ASP A 32 -32.01 30.88 -7.99
C ASP A 32 -30.75 30.51 -7.14
N PRO A 33 -29.53 30.81 -7.59
CA PRO A 33 -28.31 30.61 -6.83
C PRO A 33 -28.38 31.23 -5.43
N LYS A 34 -29.01 32.38 -5.28
CA LYS A 34 -29.16 33.09 -3.99
C LYS A 34 -30.10 32.38 -3.01
N GLU A 35 -31.13 31.70 -3.52
CA GLU A 35 -31.99 30.87 -2.66
C GLU A 35 -31.22 29.64 -2.15
N ARG A 36 -30.38 29.03 -3.00
CA ARG A 36 -29.55 27.92 -2.56
C ARG A 36 -28.47 28.33 -1.58
N PHE A 37 -27.86 29.51 -1.78
CA PHE A 37 -26.92 30.08 -0.80
C PHE A 37 -27.56 30.36 0.55
N LYS A 38 -28.79 30.87 0.60
CA LYS A 38 -29.53 31.03 1.86
C LYS A 38 -29.73 29.69 2.60
N ALA A 39 -29.92 28.59 1.88
CA ALA A 39 -29.98 27.27 2.51
C ALA A 39 -28.63 26.87 3.12
N LEU A 40 -27.53 27.17 2.44
CA LEU A 40 -26.18 26.99 2.98
C LEU A 40 -25.95 27.83 4.23
N GLU A 41 -26.27 29.11 4.17
CA GLU A 41 -26.15 30.06 5.28
C GLU A 41 -26.99 29.62 6.50
N GLY A 42 -28.21 29.15 6.27
CA GLY A 42 -29.08 28.61 7.32
C GLY A 42 -28.48 27.39 8.03
N LEU A 43 -27.85 26.46 7.31
CA LEU A 43 -27.14 25.33 7.89
C LEU A 43 -25.88 25.79 8.63
N ALA A 44 -25.07 26.63 7.99
CA ALA A 44 -23.79 27.09 8.52
C ALA A 44 -23.95 27.94 9.78
N SER A 45 -25.01 28.76 9.86
CA SER A 45 -25.33 29.62 11.04
C SER A 45 -25.57 28.82 12.33
N THR A 46 -25.83 27.53 12.26
CA THR A 46 -25.98 26.66 13.43
C THR A 46 -24.67 26.44 14.19
N TYR A 47 -23.52 26.73 13.57
CA TYR A 47 -22.22 26.41 14.15
C TYR A 47 -21.07 27.37 13.80
N LEU A 48 -21.20 28.22 12.78
CA LEU A 48 -20.27 29.30 12.43
C LEU A 48 -20.66 30.62 13.09
N ASP A 49 -19.67 31.46 13.33
CA ASP A 49 -19.92 32.81 13.85
C ASP A 49 -20.27 33.82 12.72
N LYS A 50 -20.56 35.08 13.09
CA LYS A 50 -20.99 36.09 12.13
C LYS A 50 -19.90 36.51 11.17
N ASP A 51 -18.65 36.54 11.62
CA ASP A 51 -17.51 36.96 10.78
C ASP A 51 -17.19 35.86 9.76
N GLU A 52 -17.28 34.60 10.18
CA GLU A 52 -17.14 33.44 9.30
C GLU A 52 -18.25 33.38 8.23
N LEU A 53 -19.51 33.68 8.63
CA LEU A 53 -20.62 33.73 7.66
C LEU A 53 -20.46 34.87 6.66
N ALA A 54 -19.98 36.05 7.07
CA ALA A 54 -19.67 37.15 6.14
C ALA A 54 -18.56 36.77 5.14
N LEU A 55 -17.54 36.00 5.57
CA LEU A 55 -16.50 35.49 4.70
C LEU A 55 -17.06 34.50 3.69
N LEU A 56 -17.96 33.61 4.12
CA LEU A 56 -18.64 32.64 3.27
C LEU A 56 -19.52 33.33 2.21
N GLU A 57 -20.26 34.38 2.56
CA GLU A 57 -21.04 35.22 1.63
C GLU A 57 -20.11 35.87 0.58
N LYS A 58 -19.01 36.46 1.02
CA LYS A 58 -18.00 37.04 0.12
C LYS A 58 -17.47 36.00 -0.91
N ALA A 59 -17.24 34.78 -0.49
CA ALA A 59 -16.80 33.70 -1.37
C ALA A 59 -17.87 33.29 -2.38
N PHE A 60 -19.14 33.24 -1.95
CA PHE A 60 -20.26 32.98 -2.86
C PHE A 60 -20.39 34.07 -3.93
N LEU A 61 -20.35 35.34 -3.55
CA LEU A 61 -20.45 36.48 -4.48
C LEU A 61 -19.28 36.45 -5.49
N PHE A 62 -18.07 36.14 -5.06
CA PHE A 62 -16.93 35.96 -5.95
C PHE A 62 -17.12 34.81 -6.93
N ALA A 63 -17.59 33.63 -6.45
CA ALA A 63 -17.88 32.49 -7.31
C ALA A 63 -19.00 32.80 -8.32
N GLU A 64 -20.08 33.49 -7.90
CA GLU A 64 -21.19 33.92 -8.76
C GLU A 64 -20.71 34.85 -9.88
N GLU A 65 -19.84 35.82 -9.56
CA GLU A 65 -19.23 36.74 -10.53
C GLU A 65 -18.35 36.00 -11.56
N MET A 66 -17.47 35.12 -11.07
CA MET A 66 -16.51 34.40 -11.94
C MET A 66 -17.21 33.41 -12.87
N HIS A 67 -18.29 32.76 -12.43
CA HIS A 67 -19.09 31.84 -13.24
C HIS A 67 -20.28 32.49 -13.96
N ALA A 68 -20.33 33.83 -14.03
CA ALA A 68 -21.43 34.54 -14.64
C ALA A 68 -21.68 34.10 -16.10
N GLY A 69 -22.92 33.72 -16.40
CA GLY A 69 -23.31 33.23 -17.72
C GLY A 69 -22.98 31.79 -18.06
N GLN A 70 -22.21 31.11 -17.24
CA GLN A 70 -21.91 29.67 -17.44
C GLN A 70 -23.10 28.81 -16.99
N LYS A 71 -23.36 27.74 -17.77
CA LYS A 71 -24.42 26.76 -17.48
C LYS A 71 -23.88 25.35 -17.51
N ARG A 72 -24.37 24.51 -16.61
CA ARG A 72 -24.08 23.06 -16.62
C ARG A 72 -24.85 22.33 -17.75
N LYS A 73 -24.46 21.09 -18.04
CA LYS A 73 -25.18 20.21 -18.99
C LYS A 73 -26.63 19.92 -18.56
N SER A 74 -26.96 20.04 -17.28
CA SER A 74 -28.30 19.98 -16.71
C SER A 74 -29.16 21.22 -17.01
N GLY A 75 -28.54 22.32 -17.49
CA GLY A 75 -29.21 23.59 -17.84
C GLY A 75 -29.25 24.63 -16.69
N GLU A 76 -28.85 24.29 -15.48
CA GLU A 76 -28.75 25.16 -14.32
C GLU A 76 -27.53 26.11 -14.39
N ALA A 77 -27.54 27.22 -13.63
CA ALA A 77 -26.39 28.09 -13.47
C ALA A 77 -25.22 27.32 -12.84
N PHE A 78 -24.00 27.52 -13.34
CA PHE A 78 -22.83 26.73 -12.92
C PHE A 78 -22.57 26.87 -11.43
N VAL A 79 -22.72 28.05 -10.85
CA VAL A 79 -22.47 28.36 -9.43
C VAL A 79 -23.33 27.53 -8.45
N ILE A 80 -24.47 26.97 -8.92
CA ILE A 80 -25.31 26.09 -8.08
C ILE A 80 -24.54 24.86 -7.64
N HIS A 81 -23.65 24.33 -8.49
CA HIS A 81 -22.84 23.16 -8.14
C HIS A 81 -21.92 23.39 -6.93
N PRO A 82 -21.02 24.37 -6.91
CA PRO A 82 -20.19 24.63 -5.74
C PRO A 82 -21.01 24.97 -4.47
N VAL A 83 -22.17 25.62 -4.61
CA VAL A 83 -23.07 25.84 -3.47
C VAL A 83 -23.63 24.52 -2.91
N GLU A 84 -24.05 23.59 -3.76
CA GLU A 84 -24.53 22.27 -3.35
C GLU A 84 -23.40 21.43 -2.71
N VAL A 85 -22.17 21.52 -3.23
CA VAL A 85 -21.01 20.90 -2.61
C VAL A 85 -20.76 21.46 -1.21
N ALA A 86 -20.84 22.78 -1.05
CA ALA A 86 -20.72 23.46 0.23
C ALA A 86 -21.85 23.07 1.21
N ILE A 87 -23.10 22.90 0.73
CA ILE A 87 -24.22 22.39 1.55
C ILE A 87 -23.93 20.98 2.08
N ILE A 88 -23.41 20.08 1.25
CA ILE A 88 -23.02 18.72 1.68
C ILE A 88 -21.95 18.79 2.77
N LEU A 89 -21.00 19.71 2.65
CA LEU A 89 -19.94 19.91 3.65
C LEU A 89 -20.42 20.61 4.92
N ALA A 90 -21.38 21.54 4.80
CA ALA A 90 -22.02 22.16 5.94
C ALA A 90 -22.83 21.14 6.77
N ASP A 91 -23.48 20.19 6.13
CA ASP A 91 -24.14 19.04 6.77
C ASP A 91 -23.13 18.18 7.57
N LEU A 92 -21.89 18.09 7.10
CA LEU A 92 -20.78 17.44 7.81
C LEU A 92 -20.15 18.34 8.89
N HIS A 93 -20.64 19.57 9.08
CA HIS A 93 -20.14 20.59 10.01
C HIS A 93 -18.65 20.93 9.79
N MET A 94 -18.23 21.05 8.51
CA MET A 94 -16.86 21.44 8.16
C MET A 94 -16.60 22.92 8.47
N ASP A 95 -15.31 23.25 8.68
CA ASP A 95 -14.85 24.62 8.95
C ASP A 95 -15.12 25.59 7.77
N VAL A 96 -15.08 26.89 8.07
CA VAL A 96 -15.36 27.93 7.09
C VAL A 96 -14.39 27.93 5.91
N GLU A 97 -13.08 27.63 6.14
CA GLU A 97 -12.09 27.55 5.07
C GLU A 97 -12.43 26.44 4.07
N THR A 98 -12.89 25.28 4.58
CA THR A 98 -13.35 24.16 3.75
C THR A 98 -14.59 24.52 2.94
N LEU A 99 -15.55 25.23 3.53
CA LEU A 99 -16.77 25.68 2.82
C LEU A 99 -16.42 26.71 1.74
N ILE A 100 -15.54 27.67 2.03
CA ILE A 100 -15.04 28.64 1.06
C ILE A 100 -14.29 27.93 -0.07
N ALA A 101 -13.40 26.99 0.26
CA ALA A 101 -12.69 26.21 -0.75
C ALA A 101 -13.66 25.39 -1.64
N ALA A 102 -14.75 24.89 -1.07
CA ALA A 102 -15.81 24.22 -1.82
C ALA A 102 -16.58 25.16 -2.78
N LEU A 103 -16.85 26.39 -2.35
CA LEU A 103 -17.46 27.39 -3.23
C LEU A 103 -16.55 27.80 -4.40
N LEU A 104 -15.22 27.72 -4.18
CA LEU A 104 -14.22 28.22 -5.13
C LEU A 104 -13.49 27.09 -5.90
N HIS A 105 -13.80 25.82 -5.67
CA HIS A 105 -12.98 24.70 -6.15
C HIS A 105 -12.87 24.63 -7.69
N ASP A 106 -13.92 25.00 -8.42
CA ASP A 106 -13.94 25.06 -9.89
C ASP A 106 -13.57 26.43 -10.43
N THR A 107 -13.51 27.48 -9.58
CA THR A 107 -13.30 28.86 -10.02
C THR A 107 -11.93 29.05 -10.69
N VAL A 108 -10.87 28.47 -10.12
CA VAL A 108 -9.51 28.56 -10.66
C VAL A 108 -9.33 27.66 -11.89
N GLU A 109 -10.15 26.59 -12.03
CA GLU A 109 -10.06 25.66 -13.15
C GLU A 109 -10.83 26.16 -14.36
N ASP A 110 -12.06 26.65 -14.18
CA ASP A 110 -13.03 26.91 -15.22
C ASP A 110 -13.23 28.41 -15.53
N THR A 111 -12.49 29.31 -14.83
CA THR A 111 -12.60 30.76 -15.03
C THR A 111 -11.23 31.45 -15.17
N VAL A 112 -11.24 32.77 -15.21
CA VAL A 112 -10.03 33.62 -15.27
C VAL A 112 -9.38 33.86 -13.89
N ALA A 113 -9.98 33.39 -12.83
CA ALA A 113 -9.47 33.58 -11.46
C ALA A 113 -8.16 32.82 -11.26
N THR A 114 -7.24 33.43 -10.52
CA THR A 114 -5.92 32.85 -10.23
C THR A 114 -5.81 32.40 -8.78
N LYS A 115 -4.95 31.41 -8.51
CA LYS A 115 -4.63 30.98 -7.14
C LYS A 115 -4.19 32.14 -6.27
N GLN A 116 -3.44 33.09 -6.82
CA GLN A 116 -2.94 34.26 -6.10
C GLN A 116 -4.09 35.17 -5.63
N GLN A 117 -5.09 35.42 -6.50
CA GLN A 117 -6.28 36.18 -6.11
C GLN A 117 -7.06 35.51 -4.98
N VAL A 118 -7.22 34.18 -5.03
CA VAL A 118 -7.86 33.43 -3.95
C VAL A 118 -7.07 33.56 -2.64
N ALA A 119 -5.72 33.48 -2.70
CA ALA A 119 -4.88 33.66 -1.51
C ALA A 119 -4.99 35.06 -0.90
N GLU A 120 -4.99 36.11 -1.73
CA GLU A 120 -5.14 37.51 -1.29
C GLU A 120 -6.50 37.79 -0.66
N MET A 121 -7.57 37.17 -1.15
CA MET A 121 -8.94 37.43 -0.70
C MET A 121 -9.41 36.58 0.46
N PHE A 122 -8.94 35.31 0.54
CA PHE A 122 -9.45 34.28 1.45
C PHE A 122 -8.35 33.56 2.25
N GLY A 123 -7.07 33.90 2.01
CA GLY A 123 -5.92 33.31 2.70
C GLY A 123 -5.27 32.13 1.99
N ASP A 124 -4.01 31.86 2.35
CA ASP A 124 -3.19 30.82 1.74
C ASP A 124 -3.76 29.40 1.93
N SER A 125 -4.37 29.14 3.10
CA SER A 125 -4.98 27.86 3.42
C SER A 125 -6.10 27.50 2.43
N VAL A 126 -7.00 28.44 2.13
CA VAL A 126 -8.08 28.26 1.15
C VAL A 126 -7.50 28.06 -0.24
N ALA A 127 -6.50 28.86 -0.63
CA ALA A 127 -5.86 28.75 -1.95
C ALA A 127 -5.16 27.41 -2.16
N GLU A 128 -4.55 26.85 -1.10
CA GLU A 128 -3.94 25.51 -1.15
C GLU A 128 -4.97 24.39 -1.24
N LEU A 129 -6.09 24.51 -0.55
CA LEU A 129 -7.20 23.56 -0.66
C LEU A 129 -7.77 23.54 -2.09
N VAL A 130 -8.05 24.71 -2.67
CA VAL A 130 -8.55 24.84 -4.05
C VAL A 130 -7.55 24.24 -5.04
N ASP A 131 -6.27 24.60 -4.94
CA ASP A 131 -5.19 24.04 -5.78
C ASP A 131 -5.08 22.50 -5.66
N GLY A 132 -5.24 21.99 -4.44
CA GLY A 132 -5.25 20.55 -4.15
C GLY A 132 -6.39 19.82 -4.86
N VAL A 133 -7.60 20.38 -4.84
CA VAL A 133 -8.79 19.81 -5.51
C VAL A 133 -8.62 19.86 -7.03
N THR A 134 -8.16 20.99 -7.58
CA THR A 134 -7.93 21.19 -9.03
C THR A 134 -6.89 20.22 -9.59
N LYS A 135 -5.78 19.98 -8.87
CA LYS A 135 -4.71 19.04 -9.31
C LYS A 135 -5.17 17.59 -9.42
N ILE A 136 -6.19 17.20 -8.66
CA ILE A 136 -6.78 15.86 -8.78
C ILE A 136 -7.58 15.72 -10.07
N THR A 137 -8.17 16.80 -10.59
CA THR A 137 -9.08 16.78 -11.75
C THR A 137 -8.34 16.69 -13.08
N LYS A 138 -7.16 17.33 -13.21
CA LYS A 138 -6.40 17.39 -14.49
C LYS A 138 -5.58 16.12 -14.75
N ILE A 139 -6.09 15.24 -15.64
CA ILE A 139 -5.40 14.02 -16.06
C ILE A 139 -5.53 13.84 -17.57
N GLU A 140 -4.38 13.78 -18.25
CA GLU A 140 -4.27 13.33 -19.63
C GLU A 140 -3.60 11.94 -19.64
N VAL A 141 -4.35 10.88 -19.95
CA VAL A 141 -3.81 9.51 -20.04
C VAL A 141 -4.45 8.72 -21.17
N GLU A 142 -3.66 7.84 -21.79
CA GLU A 142 -4.03 7.10 -23.00
C GLU A 142 -5.04 5.97 -22.78
N THR A 143 -5.19 5.43 -21.55
CA THR A 143 -6.12 4.32 -21.26
C THR A 143 -6.96 4.53 -20.01
N LEU A 144 -8.22 4.02 -20.02
CA LEU A 144 -9.16 4.11 -18.89
C LEU A 144 -8.67 3.50 -17.56
N SER A 145 -7.83 2.47 -17.64
CA SER A 145 -7.25 1.83 -16.44
C SER A 145 -6.12 2.67 -15.83
N ASP A 146 -5.38 3.37 -16.67
CA ASP A 146 -4.26 4.21 -16.25
C ASP A 146 -4.78 5.55 -15.70
N GLU A 147 -5.91 6.07 -16.25
CA GLU A 147 -6.63 7.23 -15.74
C GLU A 147 -7.10 7.03 -14.30
N GLN A 148 -7.68 5.88 -13.98
CA GLN A 148 -8.09 5.55 -12.61
C GLN A 148 -6.91 5.46 -11.64
N ALA A 149 -5.79 4.86 -12.09
CA ALA A 149 -4.59 4.72 -11.28
C ALA A 149 -3.97 6.06 -10.95
N GLU A 150 -3.86 6.92 -11.95
CA GLU A 150 -3.26 8.25 -11.79
C GLU A 150 -4.16 9.20 -10.98
N THR A 151 -5.48 9.17 -11.20
CA THR A 151 -6.46 9.89 -10.38
C THR A 151 -6.28 9.54 -8.91
N PHE A 152 -6.22 8.26 -8.64
CA PHE A 152 -6.08 7.78 -7.27
C PHE A 152 -4.72 8.18 -6.65
N ARG A 153 -3.66 8.10 -7.43
CA ARG A 153 -2.32 8.53 -7.04
C ARG A 153 -2.29 10.00 -6.62
N LYS A 154 -2.85 10.88 -7.44
CA LYS A 154 -2.94 12.32 -7.13
C LYS A 154 -3.79 12.59 -5.91
N MET A 155 -4.89 11.84 -5.75
CA MET A 155 -5.72 11.91 -4.54
C MET A 155 -4.92 11.58 -3.28
N LEU A 156 -4.11 10.51 -3.28
CA LEU A 156 -3.28 10.14 -2.13
C LEU A 156 -2.26 11.23 -1.78
N VAL A 157 -1.58 11.78 -2.78
CA VAL A 157 -0.61 12.87 -2.57
C VAL A 157 -1.30 14.11 -2.01
N ALA A 158 -2.47 14.47 -2.52
CA ALA A 158 -3.23 15.61 -2.00
C ALA A 158 -3.72 15.37 -0.56
N MET A 159 -4.23 14.16 -0.26
CA MET A 159 -4.65 13.75 1.08
C MET A 159 -3.53 13.78 2.11
N SER A 160 -2.29 13.47 1.71
CA SER A 160 -1.15 13.49 2.63
C SER A 160 -0.76 14.88 3.08
N LYS A 161 -1.12 15.91 2.30
CA LYS A 161 -0.90 17.31 2.61
C LYS A 161 -2.03 17.86 3.49
N ASP A 162 -3.25 17.72 3.03
CA ASP A 162 -4.45 18.12 3.76
C ASP A 162 -5.64 17.21 3.42
N ILE A 163 -6.19 16.57 4.44
CA ILE A 163 -7.30 15.62 4.28
C ILE A 163 -8.60 16.30 3.84
N ARG A 164 -8.75 17.61 4.07
CA ARG A 164 -9.92 18.39 3.65
C ARG A 164 -10.11 18.36 2.13
N VAL A 165 -9.02 18.29 1.36
CA VAL A 165 -9.06 18.20 -0.10
C VAL A 165 -9.88 17.00 -0.57
N ILE A 166 -9.72 15.83 0.07
CA ILE A 166 -10.50 14.65 -0.33
C ILE A 166 -11.94 14.71 0.17
N VAL A 167 -12.20 15.34 1.31
CA VAL A 167 -13.57 15.53 1.82
C VAL A 167 -14.36 16.43 0.84
N ILE A 168 -13.75 17.53 0.36
CA ILE A 168 -14.33 18.37 -0.70
C ILE A 168 -14.57 17.54 -1.98
N LYS A 169 -13.59 16.74 -2.40
CA LYS A 169 -13.73 15.91 -3.61
C LYS A 169 -14.77 14.81 -3.49
N LEU A 170 -15.01 14.27 -2.29
CA LEU A 170 -16.11 13.33 -2.03
C LEU A 170 -17.47 14.01 -2.12
N ALA A 171 -17.61 15.24 -1.61
CA ALA A 171 -18.82 16.04 -1.71
C ALA A 171 -19.09 16.45 -3.18
N ASP A 172 -18.07 16.90 -3.92
CA ASP A 172 -18.14 17.16 -5.36
C ASP A 172 -18.61 15.91 -6.12
N ARG A 173 -18.00 14.75 -5.86
CA ARG A 173 -18.40 13.48 -6.49
C ARG A 173 -19.85 13.13 -6.16
N LEU A 174 -20.27 13.33 -4.93
CA LEU A 174 -21.66 13.05 -4.53
C LEU A 174 -22.64 13.92 -5.28
N HIS A 175 -22.40 15.24 -5.39
CA HIS A 175 -23.28 16.11 -6.17
C HIS A 175 -23.25 15.76 -7.65
N ASN A 176 -22.09 15.45 -8.22
CA ASN A 176 -21.97 14.97 -9.61
C ASN A 176 -22.74 13.66 -9.84
N MET A 177 -22.79 12.75 -8.87
CA MET A 177 -23.61 11.52 -8.95
C MET A 177 -25.10 11.80 -8.89
N ARG A 178 -25.56 12.78 -8.09
CA ARG A 178 -26.95 13.23 -8.01
C ARG A 178 -27.43 13.80 -9.36
N THR A 179 -26.57 14.48 -10.10
CA THR A 179 -26.87 15.11 -11.40
C THR A 179 -26.42 14.30 -12.62
N LEU A 180 -25.99 13.05 -12.41
CA LEU A 180 -25.36 12.21 -13.44
C LEU A 180 -26.27 11.88 -14.63
N SER A 181 -27.61 11.99 -14.46
CA SER A 181 -28.62 11.75 -15.53
C SER A 181 -28.44 12.65 -16.74
N ALA A 182 -27.84 13.83 -16.60
CA ALA A 182 -27.58 14.77 -17.69
C ALA A 182 -26.44 14.33 -18.65
N LEU A 183 -25.69 13.29 -18.29
CA LEU A 183 -24.59 12.78 -19.12
C LEU A 183 -25.07 11.65 -20.05
N ARG A 184 -24.30 11.38 -21.12
CA ARG A 184 -24.50 10.22 -22.00
C ARG A 184 -24.30 8.90 -21.23
N GLU A 185 -24.93 7.83 -21.71
CA GLU A 185 -24.97 6.53 -21.02
C GLU A 185 -23.57 5.93 -20.77
N ASP A 186 -22.69 5.99 -21.77
CA ASP A 186 -21.31 5.51 -21.66
C ASP A 186 -20.56 6.21 -20.53
N ARG A 187 -20.69 7.53 -20.42
CA ARG A 187 -20.08 8.34 -19.37
C ARG A 187 -20.74 8.11 -18.00
N ARG A 188 -22.05 7.88 -17.96
CA ARG A 188 -22.76 7.55 -16.71
C ARG A 188 -22.24 6.25 -16.11
N ILE A 189 -22.14 5.19 -16.92
CA ILE A 189 -21.64 3.88 -16.49
C ILE A 189 -20.18 4.00 -16.02
N PHE A 190 -19.34 4.73 -16.76
CA PHE A 190 -17.95 4.93 -16.37
C PHE A 190 -17.83 5.64 -15.00
N LYS A 191 -18.50 6.78 -14.82
CA LYS A 191 -18.48 7.56 -13.58
C LYS A 191 -19.09 6.81 -12.41
N ALA A 192 -20.15 6.04 -12.62
CA ALA A 192 -20.76 5.20 -11.60
C ALA A 192 -19.81 4.08 -11.14
N ARG A 193 -19.10 3.44 -12.07
CA ARG A 193 -18.09 2.40 -11.75
C ARG A 193 -16.91 2.97 -10.98
N GLU A 194 -16.35 4.08 -11.44
CA GLU A 194 -15.29 4.81 -10.74
C GLU A 194 -15.71 5.18 -9.30
N THR A 195 -16.95 5.64 -9.15
CA THR A 195 -17.51 5.99 -7.83
C THR A 195 -17.58 4.77 -6.91
N LEU A 196 -18.06 3.64 -7.40
CA LEU A 196 -18.20 2.43 -6.60
C LEU A 196 -16.84 1.78 -6.26
N GLU A 197 -15.87 1.87 -7.17
CA GLU A 197 -14.58 1.20 -7.02
C GLU A 197 -13.53 2.05 -6.31
N VAL A 198 -13.66 3.38 -6.31
CA VAL A 198 -12.67 4.32 -5.79
C VAL A 198 -13.25 5.19 -4.67
N TYR A 199 -14.26 6.02 -4.96
CA TYR A 199 -14.74 7.04 -4.03
C TYR A 199 -15.49 6.47 -2.83
N ALA A 200 -16.39 5.51 -3.04
CA ALA A 200 -17.14 4.90 -1.94
C ALA A 200 -16.24 4.13 -0.94
N PRO A 201 -15.22 3.37 -1.37
CA PRO A 201 -14.22 2.79 -0.47
C PRO A 201 -13.40 3.82 0.30
N ILE A 202 -13.03 4.95 -0.32
CA ILE A 202 -12.34 6.05 0.38
C ILE A 202 -13.23 6.65 1.45
N ALA A 203 -14.49 6.99 1.14
CA ALA A 203 -15.46 7.49 2.10
C ALA A 203 -15.64 6.50 3.26
N HIS A 204 -15.67 5.19 2.97
CA HIS A 204 -15.70 4.15 3.99
C HIS A 204 -14.48 4.15 4.89
N ARG A 205 -13.28 4.30 4.31
CA ARG A 205 -12.01 4.34 5.04
C ARG A 205 -11.92 5.56 5.94
N LEU A 206 -12.41 6.70 5.49
CA LEU A 206 -12.46 7.95 6.25
C LEU A 206 -13.61 7.97 7.28
N GLY A 207 -14.46 6.94 7.31
CA GLY A 207 -15.57 6.83 8.24
C GLY A 207 -16.77 7.71 7.90
N ILE A 208 -16.79 8.40 6.73
CA ILE A 208 -17.89 9.28 6.30
C ILE A 208 -19.02 8.40 5.73
N SER A 209 -19.83 7.86 6.66
CA SER A 209 -20.85 6.88 6.29
C SER A 209 -21.98 7.49 5.46
N SER A 210 -22.38 8.72 5.73
CA SER A 210 -23.46 9.43 5.00
C SER A 210 -23.13 9.52 3.49
N ILE A 211 -21.97 10.04 3.14
CA ILE A 211 -21.52 10.12 1.74
C ILE A 211 -21.35 8.73 1.13
N LYS A 212 -20.70 7.80 1.84
CA LYS A 212 -20.45 6.45 1.34
C LYS A 212 -21.71 5.77 0.84
N TRP A 213 -22.73 5.74 1.67
CA TRP A 213 -23.93 4.97 1.34
C TRP A 213 -24.71 5.56 0.17
N GLU A 214 -24.77 6.87 0.09
CA GLU A 214 -25.44 7.54 -1.02
C GLU A 214 -24.66 7.33 -2.34
N LEU A 215 -23.34 7.41 -2.30
CA LEU A 215 -22.48 7.08 -3.46
C LEU A 215 -22.69 5.64 -3.94
N GLU A 216 -22.76 4.67 -3.01
CA GLU A 216 -23.00 3.26 -3.31
C GLU A 216 -24.39 3.04 -3.96
N ASP A 217 -25.46 3.63 -3.39
CA ASP A 217 -26.83 3.47 -3.89
C ASP A 217 -27.01 4.15 -5.27
N LEU A 218 -26.48 5.36 -5.46
CA LEU A 218 -26.47 6.06 -6.76
C LEU A 218 -25.67 5.29 -7.81
N ALA A 219 -24.50 4.79 -7.46
CA ALA A 219 -23.70 3.99 -8.39
C ALA A 219 -24.43 2.69 -8.77
N PHE A 220 -25.05 2.02 -7.82
CA PHE A 220 -25.84 0.82 -8.06
C PHE A 220 -27.02 1.09 -8.99
N PHE A 221 -27.71 2.21 -8.83
CA PHE A 221 -28.80 2.63 -9.71
C PHE A 221 -28.37 2.73 -11.17
N TYR A 222 -27.21 3.32 -11.44
CA TYR A 222 -26.72 3.49 -12.82
C TYR A 222 -26.04 2.24 -13.40
N LEU A 223 -25.41 1.40 -12.58
CA LEU A 223 -24.71 0.20 -13.04
C LEU A 223 -25.64 -0.99 -13.28
N GLU A 224 -26.64 -1.18 -12.42
CA GLU A 224 -27.52 -2.35 -12.41
C GLU A 224 -28.98 -1.95 -12.22
N PRO A 225 -29.57 -1.14 -13.13
CA PRO A 225 -30.88 -0.53 -12.95
C PRO A 225 -32.01 -1.54 -12.74
N ALA A 226 -31.95 -2.71 -13.40
CA ALA A 226 -32.96 -3.77 -13.24
C ALA A 226 -32.93 -4.36 -11.83
N LYS A 227 -31.73 -4.64 -11.30
CA LYS A 227 -31.54 -5.20 -9.95
C LYS A 227 -31.84 -4.16 -8.87
N PHE A 228 -31.50 -2.91 -9.12
CA PHE A 228 -31.87 -1.80 -8.24
C PHE A 228 -33.40 -1.71 -8.10
N LYS A 229 -34.13 -1.70 -9.22
CA LYS A 229 -35.60 -1.66 -9.24
C LYS A 229 -36.22 -2.88 -8.55
N GLN A 230 -35.65 -4.08 -8.73
CA GLN A 230 -36.09 -5.30 -8.05
C GLN A 230 -35.93 -5.17 -6.53
N VAL A 231 -34.73 -4.81 -6.03
CA VAL A 231 -34.47 -4.67 -4.58
C VAL A 231 -35.32 -3.56 -3.98
N SER A 232 -35.45 -2.41 -4.66
CA SER A 232 -36.28 -1.29 -4.24
C SER A 232 -37.75 -1.70 -4.06
N ARG A 233 -38.32 -2.47 -5.01
CA ARG A 233 -39.68 -2.99 -4.92
C ARG A 233 -39.85 -3.91 -3.70
N MET A 234 -38.95 -4.88 -3.51
CA MET A 234 -38.98 -5.82 -2.37
C MET A 234 -38.91 -5.06 -1.02
N VAL A 235 -38.12 -4.00 -0.96
CA VAL A 235 -38.04 -3.14 0.24
C VAL A 235 -39.31 -2.31 0.42
N ALA A 236 -39.94 -1.82 -0.65
CA ALA A 236 -41.16 -1.03 -0.61
C ALA A 236 -42.37 -1.85 -0.20
N GLU A 237 -42.51 -3.07 -0.72
CA GLU A 237 -43.65 -3.99 -0.41
C GLU A 237 -43.73 -4.30 1.10
N THR A 238 -42.62 -4.35 1.81
CA THR A 238 -42.56 -4.63 3.26
C THR A 238 -42.45 -3.38 4.14
N ARG A 239 -42.54 -2.18 3.55
CA ARG A 239 -42.26 -0.91 4.25
C ARG A 239 -43.22 -0.65 5.41
N ARG A 240 -44.52 -0.73 5.15
CA ARG A 240 -45.56 -0.46 6.14
C ARG A 240 -45.50 -1.41 7.34
N GLU A 241 -45.39 -2.70 7.09
CA GLU A 241 -45.24 -3.70 8.15
C GLU A 241 -43.99 -3.48 9.01
N ARG A 242 -42.90 -3.03 8.39
CA ARG A 242 -41.64 -2.71 9.10
C ARG A 242 -41.75 -1.44 9.94
N GLU A 243 -42.41 -0.42 9.43
CA GLU A 243 -42.62 0.84 10.16
C GLU A 243 -43.49 0.59 11.40
N GLU A 244 -44.65 -0.11 11.25
CA GLU A 244 -45.51 -0.51 12.35
C GLU A 244 -44.78 -1.39 13.41
N TYR A 245 -43.93 -2.28 12.94
CA TYR A 245 -43.11 -3.12 13.83
C TYR A 245 -42.05 -2.32 14.57
N LEU A 246 -41.33 -1.39 13.89
CA LEU A 246 -40.32 -0.54 14.49
C LEU A 246 -40.90 0.40 15.54
N GLU A 247 -42.07 0.98 15.29
CA GLU A 247 -42.78 1.84 16.30
C GLU A 247 -43.07 1.06 17.58
N LYS A 248 -43.55 -0.17 17.47
CA LYS A 248 -43.78 -1.06 18.63
C LYS A 248 -42.47 -1.36 19.38
N VAL A 249 -41.40 -1.69 18.65
CA VAL A 249 -40.09 -1.99 19.21
C VAL A 249 -39.51 -0.77 19.93
N ILE A 250 -39.58 0.39 19.31
CA ILE A 250 -39.08 1.66 19.87
C ILE A 250 -39.83 2.00 21.15
N SER A 251 -41.17 1.87 21.17
CA SER A 251 -41.98 2.11 22.36
C SER A 251 -41.61 1.18 23.53
N ILE A 252 -41.40 -0.12 23.26
CA ILE A 252 -40.97 -1.09 24.29
C ILE A 252 -39.58 -0.71 24.82
N LEU A 253 -38.63 -0.39 23.92
CA LEU A 253 -37.28 -0.03 24.32
C LEU A 253 -37.24 1.28 25.15
N HIS A 254 -38.01 2.31 24.78
CA HIS A 254 -38.12 3.53 25.60
C HIS A 254 -38.57 3.19 27.01
N GLY A 255 -39.66 2.43 27.16
CA GLY A 255 -40.16 2.07 28.49
C GLY A 255 -39.14 1.25 29.29
N GLU A 256 -38.27 0.47 28.67
CA GLU A 256 -37.25 -0.27 29.39
C GLU A 256 -36.01 0.59 29.73
N MET A 257 -35.61 1.51 28.85
CA MET A 257 -34.52 2.44 29.15
C MET A 257 -34.90 3.36 30.31
N ASP A 258 -36.16 3.83 30.36
CA ASP A 258 -36.69 4.66 31.46
C ASP A 258 -36.66 3.92 32.81
N LYS A 259 -37.04 2.60 32.84
CA LYS A 259 -36.98 1.78 34.05
C LYS A 259 -35.56 1.65 34.63
N ILE A 260 -34.57 1.55 33.77
CA ILE A 260 -33.16 1.41 34.19
C ILE A 260 -32.44 2.76 34.36
N GLY A 261 -33.17 3.92 34.16
CA GLY A 261 -32.63 5.24 34.32
C GLY A 261 -31.57 5.64 33.28
N VAL A 262 -31.59 5.05 32.09
CA VAL A 262 -30.66 5.35 31.00
C VAL A 262 -31.32 6.36 30.04
N GLY A 263 -30.80 7.60 30.03
CA GLY A 263 -31.17 8.60 29.04
C GLY A 263 -30.72 8.12 27.64
N SER A 264 -31.68 7.95 26.73
CA SER A 264 -31.38 7.45 25.40
C SER A 264 -32.30 8.02 24.33
N GLN A 265 -31.73 8.18 23.11
CA GLN A 265 -32.48 8.44 21.89
C GLN A 265 -32.56 7.11 21.10
N ILE A 266 -33.78 6.70 20.74
CA ILE A 266 -34.00 5.44 20.03
C ILE A 266 -34.62 5.75 18.68
N MET A 267 -33.99 5.23 17.60
CA MET A 267 -34.45 5.45 16.24
C MET A 267 -34.37 4.18 15.38
N GLY A 268 -35.26 4.07 14.41
CA GLY A 268 -35.17 3.05 13.38
C GLY A 268 -34.00 3.34 12.45
N ARG A 269 -33.28 2.29 12.00
CA ARG A 269 -32.19 2.41 11.05
C ARG A 269 -32.58 1.81 9.70
N PRO A 270 -32.81 2.64 8.67
CA PRO A 270 -33.01 2.15 7.31
C PRO A 270 -31.73 1.49 6.79
N LYS A 271 -31.89 0.41 6.01
CA LYS A 271 -30.78 -0.26 5.37
C LYS A 271 -30.69 0.13 3.90
N HIS A 272 -29.49 0.48 3.45
CA HIS A 272 -29.21 0.92 2.08
C HIS A 272 -29.35 -0.21 1.06
N LEU A 273 -29.88 0.12 -0.12
CA LEU A 273 -30.24 -0.86 -1.16
C LEU A 273 -29.04 -1.64 -1.68
N TYR A 274 -27.92 -0.98 -1.90
CA TYR A 274 -26.69 -1.64 -2.34
C TYR A 274 -26.17 -2.65 -1.31
N SER A 275 -26.26 -2.32 -0.01
CA SER A 275 -25.88 -3.25 1.06
C SER A 275 -26.77 -4.50 1.11
N ILE A 276 -28.06 -4.36 0.79
CA ILE A 276 -28.99 -5.49 0.66
C ILE A 276 -28.58 -6.34 -0.56
N TYR A 277 -28.43 -5.72 -1.73
CA TYR A 277 -28.00 -6.37 -2.95
C TYR A 277 -26.69 -7.15 -2.79
N GLN A 278 -25.67 -6.56 -2.14
CA GLN A 278 -24.42 -7.26 -1.89
C GLN A 278 -24.59 -8.52 -1.04
N LYS A 279 -25.47 -8.50 -0.04
CA LYS A 279 -25.73 -9.68 0.79
C LYS A 279 -26.46 -10.79 0.01
N MET A 280 -27.40 -10.41 -0.86
CA MET A 280 -28.06 -11.35 -1.75
C MET A 280 -27.08 -11.96 -2.76
N SER A 281 -26.31 -11.12 -3.45
CA SER A 281 -25.41 -11.53 -4.53
C SER A 281 -24.19 -12.31 -4.04
N LYS A 282 -23.44 -11.78 -3.01
CA LYS A 282 -22.19 -12.40 -2.54
C LYS A 282 -22.40 -13.62 -1.64
N LYS A 283 -23.55 -13.73 -0.97
CA LYS A 283 -23.81 -14.82 0.00
C LYS A 283 -24.88 -15.79 -0.48
N GLY A 284 -25.45 -15.60 -1.67
CA GLY A 284 -26.51 -16.45 -2.24
C GLY A 284 -27.78 -16.49 -1.38
N LYS A 285 -28.04 -15.47 -0.53
CA LYS A 285 -29.16 -15.44 0.40
C LYS A 285 -30.40 -14.88 -0.27
N GLY A 286 -31.55 -15.54 -0.03
CA GLY A 286 -32.84 -14.96 -0.36
C GLY A 286 -33.12 -13.68 0.45
N PHE A 287 -33.99 -12.80 -0.04
CA PHE A 287 -34.37 -11.57 0.67
C PHE A 287 -34.93 -11.85 2.07
N SER A 288 -35.70 -12.89 2.25
CA SER A 288 -36.26 -13.36 3.54
C SER A 288 -35.21 -13.85 4.54
N GLU A 289 -34.02 -14.22 4.08
CA GLU A 289 -32.91 -14.67 4.93
C GLU A 289 -31.99 -13.52 5.41
N ILE A 290 -32.33 -12.27 5.05
CA ILE A 290 -31.59 -11.07 5.48
C ILE A 290 -32.19 -10.60 6.81
N TYR A 291 -31.73 -11.16 7.92
CA TYR A 291 -32.22 -10.89 9.28
C TYR A 291 -31.99 -9.47 9.79
N ASP A 292 -31.18 -8.65 9.13
CA ASP A 292 -30.80 -7.30 9.51
C ASP A 292 -31.51 -6.20 8.68
N LEU A 293 -32.64 -6.52 8.08
CA LEU A 293 -33.52 -5.55 7.41
C LEU A 293 -34.23 -4.62 8.42
N ILE A 294 -34.51 -5.14 9.61
CA ILE A 294 -35.12 -4.42 10.70
C ILE A 294 -34.04 -4.15 11.73
N ALA A 295 -33.69 -2.89 11.91
CA ALA A 295 -32.67 -2.48 12.85
C ALA A 295 -33.09 -1.23 13.63
N VAL A 296 -32.74 -1.18 14.92
CA VAL A 296 -32.87 -0.02 15.77
C VAL A 296 -31.50 0.45 16.25
N ARG A 297 -31.40 1.74 16.49
CA ARG A 297 -30.23 2.37 17.06
C ARG A 297 -30.59 3.02 18.37
N ILE A 298 -29.85 2.71 19.42
CA ILE A 298 -29.95 3.30 20.75
C ILE A 298 -28.71 4.19 20.93
N ILE A 299 -28.93 5.48 21.12
CA ILE A 299 -27.88 6.46 21.39
C ILE A 299 -27.97 6.83 22.85
N THR A 300 -26.85 6.65 23.59
CA THR A 300 -26.77 6.90 25.04
C THR A 300 -25.74 7.97 25.34
N THR A 301 -25.70 8.45 26.59
CA THR A 301 -24.80 9.53 27.02
C THR A 301 -23.39 9.02 27.37
N SER A 302 -23.24 7.77 27.83
CA SER A 302 -21.95 7.22 28.27
C SER A 302 -21.73 5.79 27.79
N VAL A 303 -20.46 5.37 27.79
CA VAL A 303 -20.07 3.96 27.50
C VAL A 303 -20.71 3.01 28.50
N LYS A 304 -20.80 3.38 29.78
CA LYS A 304 -21.46 2.57 30.82
C LYS A 304 -22.93 2.35 30.47
N ASP A 305 -23.63 3.38 30.00
CA ASP A 305 -25.02 3.29 29.60
C ASP A 305 -25.22 2.42 28.36
N CYS A 306 -24.24 2.38 27.44
CA CYS A 306 -24.27 1.45 26.31
C CYS A 306 -24.33 -0.02 26.78
N TYR A 307 -23.51 -0.39 27.77
CA TYR A 307 -23.52 -1.78 28.29
C TYR A 307 -24.76 -2.04 29.17
N SER A 308 -25.27 -1.02 29.88
CA SER A 308 -26.54 -1.14 30.64
C SER A 308 -27.73 -1.37 29.69
N ALA A 309 -27.79 -0.61 28.58
CA ALA A 309 -28.79 -0.77 27.55
C ALA A 309 -28.69 -2.15 26.87
N LEU A 310 -27.47 -2.67 26.63
CA LEU A 310 -27.28 -4.03 26.10
C LEU A 310 -27.86 -5.09 27.06
N GLY A 311 -27.62 -4.97 28.35
CA GLY A 311 -28.16 -5.85 29.39
C GLY A 311 -29.69 -5.84 29.37
N ALA A 312 -30.32 -4.66 29.29
CA ALA A 312 -31.76 -4.49 29.22
C ALA A 312 -32.34 -5.14 27.93
N VAL A 313 -31.72 -4.90 26.78
CA VAL A 313 -32.13 -5.52 25.49
C VAL A 313 -32.08 -7.04 25.58
N HIS A 314 -31.01 -7.62 26.16
CA HIS A 314 -30.87 -9.07 26.32
C HIS A 314 -31.80 -9.65 27.37
N SER A 315 -32.25 -8.85 28.36
CA SER A 315 -33.27 -9.26 29.31
C SER A 315 -34.68 -9.30 28.69
N LEU A 316 -34.97 -8.37 27.76
CA LEU A 316 -36.22 -8.35 27.02
C LEU A 316 -36.31 -9.47 25.97
N TRP A 317 -35.22 -9.71 25.25
CA TRP A 317 -35.17 -10.59 24.07
C TRP A 317 -33.94 -11.45 24.02
N HIS A 318 -34.09 -12.71 23.67
CA HIS A 318 -33.00 -13.64 23.60
C HIS A 318 -32.03 -13.30 22.44
N PRO A 319 -30.71 -13.14 22.71
CA PRO A 319 -29.73 -12.88 21.66
C PRO A 319 -29.49 -14.11 20.79
N MET A 320 -29.32 -13.91 19.50
CA MET A 320 -28.94 -14.96 18.56
C MET A 320 -27.46 -15.33 18.73
N PRO A 321 -27.10 -16.60 18.90
CA PRO A 321 -25.71 -17.03 19.06
C PRO A 321 -24.79 -16.58 17.91
N GLY A 322 -23.58 -16.10 18.23
CA GLY A 322 -22.60 -15.66 17.26
C GLY A 322 -22.93 -14.34 16.51
N ARG A 323 -23.99 -13.63 16.94
CA ARG A 323 -24.41 -12.34 16.33
C ARG A 323 -24.08 -11.12 17.17
N PHE A 324 -23.50 -11.29 18.33
CA PHE A 324 -23.00 -10.19 19.14
C PHE A 324 -21.60 -9.74 18.66
N LYS A 325 -21.40 -8.42 18.58
CA LYS A 325 -20.12 -7.80 18.24
C LYS A 325 -19.92 -6.55 19.08
N ASP A 326 -18.79 -6.49 19.77
CA ASP A 326 -18.39 -5.35 20.58
C ASP A 326 -17.32 -4.53 19.83
N TYR A 327 -17.77 -3.49 19.12
CA TYR A 327 -16.88 -2.54 18.47
C TYR A 327 -16.55 -1.32 19.37
N ILE A 328 -17.08 -1.26 20.62
CA ILE A 328 -16.63 -0.28 21.59
C ILE A 328 -15.29 -0.71 22.18
N ALA A 329 -15.22 -1.95 22.63
CA ALA A 329 -13.96 -2.53 23.14
C ALA A 329 -12.91 -2.73 22.03
N MET A 330 -13.37 -3.04 20.81
CA MET A 330 -12.51 -3.32 19.63
C MET A 330 -12.96 -2.49 18.42
N PRO A 331 -12.57 -1.19 18.35
CA PRO A 331 -12.95 -0.31 17.26
C PRO A 331 -12.47 -0.83 15.91
N LYS A 332 -13.26 -0.62 14.86
CA LYS A 332 -12.82 -0.93 13.49
C LYS A 332 -11.70 0.01 13.03
N PHE A 333 -11.00 -0.36 11.95
CA PHE A 333 -9.92 0.45 11.37
C PHE A 333 -10.33 1.90 11.03
N ASN A 334 -11.61 2.14 10.73
CA ASN A 334 -12.19 3.47 10.46
C ASN A 334 -12.74 4.15 11.71
N MET A 335 -12.29 3.73 12.90
CA MET A 335 -12.69 4.24 14.21
C MET A 335 -14.18 4.05 14.54
N TYR A 336 -14.90 3.22 13.79
CA TYR A 336 -16.30 2.90 14.06
C TYR A 336 -16.42 2.15 15.39
N GLN A 337 -17.25 2.67 16.28
CA GLN A 337 -17.56 2.10 17.60
C GLN A 337 -19.07 1.93 17.77
N SER A 338 -19.51 0.78 18.20
CA SER A 338 -20.91 0.45 18.54
C SER A 338 -21.00 -0.96 19.12
N LEU A 339 -21.92 -1.25 19.99
CA LEU A 339 -22.34 -2.62 20.27
C LEU A 339 -23.36 -3.04 19.23
N HIS A 340 -23.20 -4.23 18.67
CA HIS A 340 -24.17 -4.83 17.75
C HIS A 340 -24.66 -6.14 18.32
N THR A 341 -25.95 -6.30 18.46
CA THR A 341 -26.57 -7.56 18.80
C THR A 341 -27.77 -7.83 17.89
N THR A 342 -28.02 -9.08 17.58
CA THR A 342 -29.24 -9.51 16.91
C THR A 342 -30.04 -10.34 17.91
N VAL A 343 -31.27 -9.93 18.17
CA VAL A 343 -32.16 -10.58 19.12
C VAL A 343 -33.42 -11.11 18.42
N ILE A 344 -34.09 -12.04 19.06
CA ILE A 344 -35.44 -12.48 18.64
C ILE A 344 -36.46 -11.55 19.28
N GLY A 345 -36.84 -10.51 18.53
CA GLY A 345 -37.76 -9.48 18.98
C GLY A 345 -39.24 -9.91 19.03
N PRO A 346 -40.16 -8.94 19.16
CA PRO A 346 -41.60 -9.22 19.17
C PRO A 346 -42.03 -10.03 17.97
N ALA A 347 -43.05 -10.89 18.16
CA ALA A 347 -43.55 -11.79 17.15
C ALA A 347 -42.50 -12.77 16.54
N GLY A 348 -41.42 -13.07 17.27
CA GLY A 348 -40.36 -13.98 16.81
C GLY A 348 -39.50 -13.46 15.65
N ARG A 349 -39.59 -12.18 15.31
CA ARG A 349 -38.82 -11.57 14.20
C ARG A 349 -37.42 -11.20 14.64
N PRO A 350 -36.35 -11.51 13.84
CA PRO A 350 -34.99 -11.03 14.11
C PRO A 350 -34.93 -9.52 14.07
N LEU A 351 -34.28 -8.93 15.08
CA LEU A 351 -34.06 -7.50 15.25
C LEU A 351 -32.58 -7.23 15.48
N GLU A 352 -31.93 -6.43 14.64
CA GLU A 352 -30.58 -5.91 14.92
C GLU A 352 -30.69 -4.65 15.81
N VAL A 353 -29.97 -4.65 16.93
CA VAL A 353 -29.86 -3.52 17.83
C VAL A 353 -28.42 -3.01 17.83
N GLN A 354 -28.25 -1.72 17.53
CA GLN A 354 -26.97 -1.01 17.58
C GLN A 354 -26.99 0.00 18.71
N ILE A 355 -26.01 -0.09 19.63
CA ILE A 355 -25.95 0.73 20.80
C ILE A 355 -24.61 1.48 20.79
N ARG A 356 -24.66 2.80 20.96
CA ARG A 356 -23.46 3.66 20.94
C ARG A 356 -23.71 4.98 21.64
N THR A 357 -22.65 5.68 22.05
CA THR A 357 -22.78 7.03 22.60
C THR A 357 -23.04 8.05 21.47
N GLU A 358 -23.45 9.26 21.86
CA GLU A 358 -23.63 10.38 20.93
C GLU A 358 -22.33 10.72 20.20
N GLU A 359 -21.18 10.71 20.89
CA GLU A 359 -19.88 10.92 20.29
C GLU A 359 -19.54 9.86 19.25
N MET A 360 -19.74 8.56 19.60
CA MET A 360 -19.55 7.45 18.66
C MET A 360 -20.53 7.54 17.48
N HIS A 361 -21.71 8.09 17.69
CA HIS A 361 -22.69 8.32 16.63
C HIS A 361 -22.17 9.34 15.63
N ARG A 362 -21.73 10.51 16.11
CA ARG A 362 -21.12 11.55 15.27
C ARG A 362 -19.91 11.03 14.51
N MET A 363 -19.01 10.32 15.19
CA MET A 363 -17.84 9.71 14.55
C MET A 363 -18.20 8.69 13.47
N SER A 364 -19.28 7.94 13.67
CA SER A 364 -19.76 6.96 12.69
C SER A 364 -20.43 7.57 11.46
N GLU A 365 -21.09 8.71 11.58
CA GLU A 365 -21.79 9.38 10.47
C GLU A 365 -20.85 10.31 9.70
N TYR A 366 -20.02 11.09 10.41
CA TYR A 366 -19.18 12.15 9.83
C TYR A 366 -17.70 11.79 9.73
N GLY A 367 -17.25 10.71 10.40
CA GLY A 367 -15.86 10.22 10.31
C GLY A 367 -14.82 11.28 10.63
N VAL A 368 -13.86 11.43 9.74
CA VAL A 368 -12.75 12.41 9.86
C VAL A 368 -13.26 13.86 9.98
N ALA A 369 -14.39 14.19 9.36
CA ALA A 369 -14.99 15.53 9.46
C ALA A 369 -15.39 15.90 10.91
N ALA A 370 -15.87 14.93 11.71
CA ALA A 370 -16.20 15.17 13.12
C ALA A 370 -14.96 15.51 13.98
N HIS A 371 -13.78 14.99 13.59
CA HIS A 371 -12.52 15.22 14.32
C HIS A 371 -11.91 16.59 14.07
N TRP A 372 -12.11 17.15 12.88
CA TRP A 372 -11.54 18.46 12.53
C TRP A 372 -11.97 19.56 13.49
N ARG A 373 -13.25 19.60 13.79
CA ARG A 373 -13.85 20.59 14.74
C ARG A 373 -13.34 20.45 16.18
N TYR A 374 -12.96 19.24 16.61
CA TYR A 374 -12.46 19.01 17.97
C TYR A 374 -11.02 19.51 18.16
N LYS A 375 -10.23 19.52 17.09
CA LYS A 375 -8.84 20.02 17.08
C LYS A 375 -8.79 21.54 17.26
N GLU A 376 -9.73 22.29 16.66
CA GLU A 376 -9.83 23.74 16.82
C GLU A 376 -10.15 24.15 18.26
N LYS A 377 -10.85 23.32 19.03
CA LYS A 377 -11.23 23.57 20.43
C LYS A 377 -10.23 23.08 21.48
N GLY A 378 -9.01 22.64 21.11
CA GLY A 378 -7.88 22.38 22.02
C GLY A 378 -7.98 21.09 22.84
N GLY A 379 -8.71 20.07 22.42
CA GLY A 379 -8.86 18.79 23.13
C GLY A 379 -7.63 17.87 23.02
N LYS A 380 -6.88 17.67 24.08
CA LYS A 380 -5.63 16.87 24.16
C LYS A 380 -5.77 15.34 23.93
N GLY A 381 -6.96 14.79 23.72
CA GLY A 381 -7.17 13.34 23.53
C GLY A 381 -7.44 12.89 22.10
N ALA A 382 -7.76 13.81 21.21
CA ALA A 382 -8.16 13.54 19.82
C ALA A 382 -6.99 13.35 18.84
N GLU A 383 -5.80 13.86 19.18
CA GLU A 383 -4.59 13.79 18.34
C GLU A 383 -4.18 12.36 17.97
N SER A 384 -4.26 11.42 18.90
CA SER A 384 -3.76 10.05 18.69
C SER A 384 -4.59 9.20 17.70
N ALA A 385 -5.88 9.45 17.55
CA ALA A 385 -6.75 8.67 16.67
C ALA A 385 -6.71 9.20 15.22
N PHE A 386 -6.70 10.52 15.06
CA PHE A 386 -6.54 11.22 13.79
C PHE A 386 -5.15 10.97 13.19
N ASP A 387 -4.09 11.02 14.01
CA ASP A 387 -2.72 10.72 13.58
C ASP A 387 -2.56 9.32 13.02
N LYS A 388 -3.30 8.33 13.53
CA LYS A 388 -3.30 6.96 12.98
C LYS A 388 -3.95 6.87 11.60
N GLN A 389 -5.01 7.64 11.34
CA GLN A 389 -5.64 7.68 10.03
C GLN A 389 -4.77 8.40 9.00
N ILE A 390 -4.08 9.49 9.42
CA ILE A 390 -3.11 10.19 8.56
C ILE A 390 -1.84 9.36 8.36
N ALA A 391 -1.37 8.63 9.38
CA ALA A 391 -0.20 7.76 9.26
C ALA A 391 -0.39 6.70 8.16
N TRP A 392 -1.59 6.11 8.04
CA TRP A 392 -1.90 5.20 6.94
C TRP A 392 -1.81 5.89 5.56
N LEU A 393 -2.28 7.14 5.44
CA LEU A 393 -2.17 7.91 4.19
C LEU A 393 -0.71 8.17 3.82
N ARG A 394 0.13 8.52 4.80
CA ARG A 394 1.56 8.73 4.60
C ARG A 394 2.27 7.44 4.17
N GLU A 395 1.98 6.32 4.84
CA GLU A 395 2.50 5.00 4.43
C GLU A 395 2.13 4.63 2.99
N MET A 396 0.93 5.02 2.53
CA MET A 396 0.48 4.81 1.15
C MET A 396 1.24 5.69 0.15
N VAL A 397 1.56 6.93 0.52
CA VAL A 397 2.35 7.84 -0.33
C VAL A 397 3.79 7.34 -0.42
N ASP A 398 4.41 6.96 0.72
CA ASP A 398 5.76 6.39 0.74
C ASP A 398 5.85 5.12 -0.13
N TRP A 399 4.82 4.28 -0.08
CA TRP A 399 4.75 3.08 -0.91
C TRP A 399 4.55 3.38 -2.41
N GLN A 400 3.84 4.46 -2.75
CA GLN A 400 3.66 4.93 -4.12
C GLN A 400 4.99 5.28 -4.78
N ASP A 401 5.90 5.95 -4.07
CA ASP A 401 7.22 6.35 -4.59
C ASP A 401 8.10 5.13 -4.89
N GLU A 402 7.85 3.99 -4.23
CA GLU A 402 8.55 2.73 -4.46
C GLU A 402 7.96 1.90 -5.62
N THR A 403 6.69 2.10 -6.01
CA THR A 403 5.98 1.26 -6.99
C THR A 403 5.86 1.97 -8.33
N LYS A 404 6.66 1.58 -9.33
CA LYS A 404 6.63 2.17 -10.69
C LYS A 404 5.46 1.69 -11.55
N ASP A 405 4.75 0.61 -11.17
CA ASP A 405 3.62 0.05 -11.92
C ASP A 405 2.29 0.47 -11.30
N SER A 406 1.60 1.39 -12.01
CA SER A 406 0.30 1.94 -11.62
C SER A 406 -0.80 0.86 -11.49
N ARG A 407 -0.71 -0.25 -12.23
CA ARG A 407 -1.71 -1.35 -12.18
C ARG A 407 -1.52 -2.24 -10.97
N GLU A 408 -0.27 -2.56 -10.61
CA GLU A 408 0.05 -3.32 -9.39
C GLU A 408 -0.35 -2.51 -8.16
N PHE A 409 -0.09 -1.21 -8.17
CA PHE A 409 -0.51 -0.27 -7.14
C PHE A 409 -2.03 -0.27 -6.94
N LEU A 410 -2.83 -0.10 -8.01
CA LEU A 410 -4.30 -0.15 -7.93
C LEU A 410 -4.84 -1.48 -7.41
N LYS A 411 -4.28 -2.62 -7.87
CA LYS A 411 -4.71 -3.94 -7.42
C LYS A 411 -4.49 -4.14 -5.94
N SER A 412 -3.34 -3.74 -5.45
CA SER A 412 -2.98 -3.81 -4.04
C SER A 412 -3.87 -2.90 -3.19
N LEU A 413 -4.10 -1.69 -3.68
CA LEU A 413 -4.93 -0.69 -3.05
C LEU A 413 -6.40 -1.10 -2.94
N LYS A 414 -7.02 -1.62 -4.02
CA LYS A 414 -8.39 -2.18 -3.97
C LYS A 414 -8.51 -3.27 -2.90
N THR A 415 -7.43 -4.01 -2.69
CA THR A 415 -7.37 -5.03 -1.65
C THR A 415 -7.22 -4.40 -0.25
N ASP A 416 -6.64 -3.21 -0.13
CA ASP A 416 -6.42 -2.50 1.14
C ASP A 416 -7.59 -1.64 1.59
N LEU A 417 -8.46 -1.24 0.67
CA LEU A 417 -9.63 -0.41 0.96
C LEU A 417 -10.78 -1.18 1.64
N ASP A 418 -10.88 -2.52 1.48
CA ASP A 418 -11.89 -3.37 2.15
C ASP A 418 -11.22 -4.62 2.80
N PRO A 419 -10.37 -4.46 3.81
CA PRO A 419 -9.72 -5.58 4.46
C PRO A 419 -10.72 -6.35 5.34
N LYS A 420 -10.80 -7.67 5.12
CA LYS A 420 -11.31 -8.54 6.19
C LYS A 420 -10.28 -8.52 7.30
N GLU A 421 -10.69 -8.18 8.52
CA GLU A 421 -9.81 -8.07 9.68
C GLU A 421 -9.82 -9.34 10.53
N VAL A 422 -8.68 -9.63 11.13
CA VAL A 422 -8.51 -10.62 12.20
C VAL A 422 -7.99 -9.91 13.44
N TYR A 423 -8.65 -10.12 14.58
CA TYR A 423 -8.21 -9.59 15.87
C TYR A 423 -7.39 -10.64 16.59
N VAL A 424 -6.16 -10.28 16.94
CA VAL A 424 -5.22 -11.12 17.68
C VAL A 424 -4.76 -10.39 18.94
N PHE A 425 -4.26 -11.13 19.92
CA PHE A 425 -3.90 -10.59 21.21
C PHE A 425 -2.40 -10.67 21.47
N THR A 426 -1.84 -9.61 22.05
CA THR A 426 -0.50 -9.68 22.62
C THR A 426 -0.49 -10.56 23.89
N PRO A 427 0.67 -11.01 24.37
CA PRO A 427 0.75 -11.75 25.65
C PRO A 427 0.17 -10.98 26.85
N LYS A 428 0.19 -9.64 26.79
CA LYS A 428 -0.39 -8.73 27.80
C LYS A 428 -1.90 -8.51 27.64
N GLY A 429 -2.56 -9.22 26.69
CA GLY A 429 -4.01 -9.11 26.45
C GLY A 429 -4.44 -7.91 25.61
N LYS A 430 -3.51 -7.11 25.06
CA LYS A 430 -3.87 -6.01 24.15
C LYS A 430 -4.31 -6.57 22.82
N ALA A 431 -5.54 -6.24 22.40
CA ALA A 431 -6.07 -6.60 21.09
C ALA A 431 -5.41 -5.77 19.98
N MET A 432 -5.08 -6.42 18.87
CA MET A 432 -4.54 -5.79 17.66
C MET A 432 -5.32 -6.28 16.45
N SER A 433 -5.78 -5.34 15.63
CA SER A 433 -6.40 -5.63 14.35
C SER A 433 -5.34 -5.80 13.28
N LEU A 434 -5.43 -6.90 12.54
CA LEU A 434 -4.59 -7.20 11.38
C LEU A 434 -5.48 -7.60 10.20
N ARG A 435 -4.93 -7.58 9.02
CA ARG A 435 -5.59 -8.05 7.81
C ARG A 435 -5.79 -9.56 7.87
N PHE A 436 -6.93 -10.07 7.38
CA PHE A 436 -7.17 -11.50 7.26
C PHE A 436 -6.09 -12.19 6.43
N GLY A 437 -5.54 -13.27 6.97
CA GLY A 437 -4.42 -13.99 6.37
C GLY A 437 -3.05 -13.41 6.70
N SER A 438 -2.97 -12.40 7.58
CA SER A 438 -1.71 -11.90 8.14
C SER A 438 -0.96 -13.00 8.88
N THR A 439 0.35 -12.84 8.93
CA THR A 439 1.29 -13.77 9.53
C THR A 439 1.88 -13.22 10.82
N PRO A 440 2.59 -14.01 11.63
CA PRO A 440 3.35 -13.51 12.77
C PRO A 440 4.36 -12.41 12.43
N VAL A 441 4.90 -12.39 11.20
CA VAL A 441 5.78 -11.31 10.73
C VAL A 441 5.00 -10.00 10.61
N ASP A 442 3.79 -10.05 10.01
CA ASP A 442 2.91 -8.87 9.96
C ASP A 442 2.61 -8.33 11.36
N PHE A 443 2.32 -9.22 12.31
CA PHE A 443 2.06 -8.86 13.69
C PHE A 443 3.29 -8.24 14.37
N ALA A 444 4.49 -8.78 14.14
CA ALA A 444 5.74 -8.25 14.69
C ALA A 444 5.98 -6.80 14.23
N PHE A 445 5.80 -6.51 12.94
CA PHE A 445 5.90 -5.15 12.38
C PHE A 445 4.78 -4.22 12.83
N ALA A 446 3.60 -4.76 13.17
CA ALA A 446 2.49 -3.99 13.72
C ALA A 446 2.73 -3.59 15.20
N ILE A 447 3.48 -4.39 15.98
CA ILE A 447 3.90 -4.02 17.33
C ILE A 447 4.93 -2.89 17.29
N HIS A 448 6.05 -3.13 16.61
CA HIS A 448 7.15 -2.16 16.46
C HIS A 448 8.07 -2.59 15.32
N THR A 449 8.66 -1.63 14.61
CA THR A 449 9.57 -1.90 13.48
C THR A 449 10.77 -2.75 13.92
N GLU A 450 11.38 -2.45 15.07
CA GLU A 450 12.52 -3.21 15.61
C GLU A 450 12.13 -4.65 15.99
N VAL A 451 10.92 -4.87 16.52
CA VAL A 451 10.41 -6.23 16.79
C VAL A 451 10.28 -7.01 15.48
N GLY A 452 9.82 -6.35 14.42
CA GLY A 452 9.76 -6.93 13.09
C GLY A 452 11.14 -7.27 12.52
N TYR A 453 12.11 -6.37 12.63
CA TYR A 453 13.46 -6.60 12.11
C TYR A 453 14.18 -7.75 12.83
N HIS A 454 14.01 -7.88 14.13
CA HIS A 454 14.68 -8.88 14.96
C HIS A 454 13.86 -10.16 15.19
N CYS A 455 12.76 -10.36 14.45
CA CYS A 455 11.90 -11.54 14.58
C CYS A 455 12.61 -12.80 14.10
N VAL A 456 12.70 -13.82 14.97
CA VAL A 456 13.26 -15.15 14.65
C VAL A 456 12.23 -16.26 14.70
N GLY A 457 11.08 -16.04 15.35
CA GLY A 457 10.02 -17.02 15.49
C GLY A 457 8.80 -16.44 16.18
N ALA A 458 7.76 -17.25 16.30
CA ALA A 458 6.53 -16.87 16.98
C ALA A 458 5.91 -18.06 17.72
N LYS A 459 5.21 -17.74 18.83
CA LYS A 459 4.30 -18.67 19.49
C LYS A 459 2.87 -18.15 19.33
N VAL A 460 1.98 -19.03 18.96
CA VAL A 460 0.53 -18.77 18.91
C VAL A 460 -0.15 -19.70 19.90
N ASN A 461 -0.92 -19.11 20.81
CA ASN A 461 -1.61 -19.83 21.88
C ASN A 461 -0.66 -20.74 22.72
N GLY A 462 0.59 -20.29 22.90
CA GLY A 462 1.64 -21.00 23.63
C GLY A 462 2.45 -22.00 22.80
N SER A 463 2.05 -22.33 21.59
CA SER A 463 2.74 -23.27 20.69
C SER A 463 3.61 -22.53 19.65
N ILE A 464 4.82 -23.01 19.38
CA ILE A 464 5.68 -22.48 18.32
C ILE A 464 5.06 -22.79 16.95
N VAL A 465 4.96 -21.77 16.10
CA VAL A 465 4.40 -21.86 14.75
C VAL A 465 5.39 -21.34 13.71
N PRO A 466 5.29 -21.79 12.45
CA PRO A 466 6.05 -21.21 11.36
C PRO A 466 5.71 -19.73 11.15
N LEU A 467 6.66 -18.91 10.70
CA LEU A 467 6.42 -17.49 10.40
C LEU A 467 5.40 -17.28 9.26
N SER A 468 5.12 -18.30 8.46
CA SER A 468 4.08 -18.33 7.42
C SER A 468 2.68 -18.70 7.92
N TYR A 469 2.52 -19.00 9.22
CA TYR A 469 1.22 -19.31 9.84
C TYR A 469 0.23 -18.16 9.59
N LYS A 470 -1.02 -18.50 9.24
CA LYS A 470 -2.08 -17.50 9.04
C LYS A 470 -2.82 -17.31 10.36
N LEU A 471 -2.67 -16.13 10.93
CA LEU A 471 -3.29 -15.77 12.19
C LEU A 471 -4.81 -15.85 12.12
N GLN A 472 -5.42 -16.41 13.18
CA GLN A 472 -6.85 -16.61 13.32
C GLN A 472 -7.45 -15.62 14.33
N MET A 473 -8.78 -15.44 14.26
CA MET A 473 -9.51 -14.62 15.22
C MET A 473 -9.33 -15.14 16.65
N GLY A 474 -8.85 -14.31 17.56
CA GLY A 474 -8.66 -14.67 18.97
C GLY A 474 -7.27 -15.22 19.31
N ASP A 475 -6.38 -15.41 18.33
CA ASP A 475 -5.03 -15.92 18.59
C ASP A 475 -4.24 -15.00 19.54
N ARG A 476 -3.60 -15.58 20.54
CA ARG A 476 -2.63 -14.91 21.40
C ARG A 476 -1.23 -15.13 20.83
N VAL A 477 -0.59 -14.06 20.37
CA VAL A 477 0.66 -14.11 19.59
C VAL A 477 1.81 -13.53 20.40
N GLU A 478 2.88 -14.30 20.56
CA GLU A 478 4.16 -13.91 21.17
C GLU A 478 5.25 -13.97 20.11
N ILE A 479 5.98 -12.87 19.90
CA ILE A 479 7.11 -12.81 18.95
C ILE A 479 8.42 -13.09 19.69
N LEU A 480 9.19 -14.01 19.13
CA LEU A 480 10.55 -14.31 19.59
C LEU A 480 11.53 -13.44 18.80
N THR A 481 12.36 -12.69 19.51
CA THR A 481 13.32 -11.76 18.91
C THR A 481 14.75 -12.09 19.32
N GLN A 482 15.69 -11.82 18.40
CA GLN A 482 17.13 -11.92 18.65
C GLN A 482 17.84 -10.70 18.07
N LYS A 483 18.64 -10.00 18.87
CA LYS A 483 19.30 -8.73 18.47
C LYS A 483 20.15 -8.81 17.20
N SER A 484 20.77 -9.96 16.94
CA SER A 484 21.60 -10.20 15.76
C SER A 484 20.82 -10.62 14.50
N ALA A 485 19.51 -10.89 14.64
CA ALA A 485 18.69 -11.31 13.50
C ALA A 485 18.34 -10.12 12.59
N THR A 486 18.23 -10.42 11.31
CA THR A 486 17.83 -9.49 10.25
C THR A 486 16.68 -10.09 9.43
N PRO A 487 15.84 -9.26 8.80
CA PRO A 487 14.76 -9.73 7.95
C PRO A 487 15.24 -10.63 6.80
N SER A 488 14.45 -11.63 6.43
CA SER A 488 14.64 -12.41 5.22
C SER A 488 13.89 -11.79 4.04
N ARG A 489 14.47 -11.82 2.83
CA ARG A 489 13.77 -11.44 1.60
C ARG A 489 12.54 -12.30 1.31
N ASP A 490 12.55 -13.55 1.75
CA ASP A 490 11.42 -14.48 1.59
C ASP A 490 10.17 -14.04 2.37
N TRP A 491 10.33 -13.19 3.39
CA TRP A 491 9.20 -12.63 4.11
C TRP A 491 8.28 -11.80 3.22
N LEU A 492 8.81 -11.19 2.14
CA LEU A 492 8.00 -10.46 1.15
C LEU A 492 6.92 -11.33 0.50
N ASN A 493 7.12 -12.65 0.44
CA ASN A 493 6.17 -13.59 -0.14
C ASN A 493 5.06 -13.99 0.84
N ILE A 494 5.33 -13.95 2.16
CA ILE A 494 4.41 -14.42 3.19
C ILE A 494 3.61 -13.27 3.85
N VAL A 495 4.18 -12.06 3.96
CA VAL A 495 3.51 -10.92 4.57
C VAL A 495 2.32 -10.43 3.76
N LYS A 496 1.27 -10.01 4.46
CA LYS A 496 0.02 -9.51 3.86
C LYS A 496 -0.18 -8.01 4.06
N THR A 497 0.42 -7.43 5.11
CA THR A 497 0.26 -6.00 5.39
C THR A 497 1.22 -5.16 4.54
N PRO A 498 0.75 -4.04 3.94
CA PRO A 498 1.62 -3.12 3.19
C PRO A 498 2.74 -2.55 4.06
N SER A 499 2.43 -2.22 5.31
CA SER A 499 3.39 -1.69 6.27
C SER A 499 4.57 -2.63 6.50
N ALA A 500 4.33 -3.95 6.75
CA ALA A 500 5.41 -4.92 6.90
C ALA A 500 6.24 -5.04 5.60
N ARG A 501 5.56 -5.08 4.45
CA ARG A 501 6.21 -5.20 3.15
C ARG A 501 7.10 -4.00 2.83
N SER A 502 6.61 -2.76 3.07
CA SER A 502 7.37 -1.52 2.88
C SER A 502 8.58 -1.48 3.81
N LYS A 503 8.40 -1.78 5.11
CA LYS A 503 9.51 -1.80 6.08
C LYS A 503 10.59 -2.82 5.72
N ILE A 504 10.20 -4.02 5.25
CA ILE A 504 11.15 -5.03 4.79
C ILE A 504 11.90 -4.55 3.54
N ARG A 505 11.19 -4.00 2.54
CA ARG A 505 11.82 -3.43 1.34
C ARG A 505 12.78 -2.29 1.68
N SER A 506 12.36 -1.35 2.53
CA SER A 506 13.19 -0.23 2.99
C SER A 506 14.45 -0.70 3.72
N PHE A 507 14.37 -1.77 4.54
CA PHE A 507 15.52 -2.39 5.18
C PHE A 507 16.55 -2.87 4.14
N PHE A 508 16.09 -3.60 3.12
CA PHE A 508 16.99 -4.10 2.08
C PHE A 508 17.50 -3.00 1.14
N ALA A 509 16.70 -1.96 0.88
CA ALA A 509 17.14 -0.81 0.12
C ALA A 509 18.25 -0.04 0.84
N LYS A 510 18.17 0.12 2.17
CA LYS A 510 19.22 0.75 2.98
C LYS A 510 20.52 -0.05 2.93
N ILE A 511 20.45 -1.38 3.03
CA ILE A 511 21.64 -2.25 2.93
C ILE A 511 22.25 -2.13 1.54
N SER A 512 21.44 -2.29 0.48
CA SER A 512 21.92 -2.14 -0.90
C SER A 512 22.56 -0.78 -1.14
N ARG A 513 21.94 0.31 -0.64
CA ARG A 513 22.51 1.66 -0.75
C ARG A 513 23.84 1.78 -0.02
N SER A 514 23.98 1.16 1.16
CA SER A 514 25.24 1.14 1.91
C SER A 514 26.34 0.40 1.16
N ASP A 515 26.00 -0.74 0.56
CA ASP A 515 26.91 -1.55 -0.23
C ASP A 515 27.35 -0.80 -1.51
N ASP A 516 26.37 -0.22 -2.24
CA ASP A 516 26.62 0.60 -3.43
C ASP A 516 27.49 1.83 -3.12
N MET A 517 27.25 2.49 -1.98
CA MET A 517 28.05 3.63 -1.52
C MET A 517 29.49 3.22 -1.20
N GLN A 518 29.69 2.07 -0.53
CA GLN A 518 31.01 1.56 -0.20
C GLN A 518 31.76 1.15 -1.49
N GLU A 519 31.08 0.46 -2.40
CA GLU A 519 31.64 0.11 -3.71
C GLU A 519 32.04 1.35 -4.51
N GLY A 520 31.16 2.37 -4.56
CA GLY A 520 31.45 3.65 -5.20
C GLY A 520 32.63 4.38 -4.57
N ARG A 521 32.75 4.34 -3.25
CA ARG A 521 33.91 4.89 -2.52
C ARG A 521 35.19 4.16 -2.90
N ASP A 522 35.16 2.84 -2.96
CA ASP A 522 36.34 2.04 -3.30
C ASP A 522 36.78 2.24 -4.75
N ILE A 523 35.82 2.37 -5.67
CA ILE A 523 36.07 2.70 -7.07
C ILE A 523 36.71 4.08 -7.21
N LEU A 524 36.11 5.10 -6.61
CA LEU A 524 36.62 6.47 -6.64
C LEU A 524 38.00 6.57 -5.98
N MET A 525 38.21 5.84 -4.87
CA MET A 525 39.53 5.78 -4.19
C MET A 525 40.60 5.18 -5.09
N ARG A 526 40.30 4.14 -5.82
CA ARG A 526 41.25 3.53 -6.79
C ARG A 526 41.60 4.52 -7.89
N GLU A 527 40.62 5.27 -8.39
CA GLU A 527 40.84 6.25 -9.44
C GLU A 527 41.70 7.43 -8.96
N MET A 528 41.37 8.00 -7.79
CA MET A 528 42.15 9.10 -7.20
C MET A 528 43.58 8.70 -6.85
N ARG A 529 43.82 7.47 -6.41
CA ARG A 529 45.17 6.93 -6.14
C ARG A 529 46.06 6.87 -7.39
N LYS A 530 45.51 6.64 -8.58
CA LYS A 530 46.28 6.69 -9.84
C LYS A 530 46.91 8.06 -10.08
N HIS A 531 46.30 9.09 -9.51
CA HIS A 531 46.77 10.50 -9.60
C HIS A 531 47.49 10.97 -8.34
N GLY A 532 47.81 10.07 -7.39
CA GLY A 532 48.59 10.38 -6.18
C GLY A 532 47.76 10.96 -5.02
N PHE A 533 46.44 11.01 -5.12
CA PHE A 533 45.56 11.57 -4.08
C PHE A 533 44.80 10.48 -3.33
N GLY A 534 44.64 10.67 -1.99
CA GLY A 534 43.79 9.85 -1.16
C GLY A 534 42.48 10.57 -0.86
N ILE A 535 41.34 9.87 -0.85
CA ILE A 535 40.03 10.46 -0.56
C ILE A 535 39.74 10.64 0.94
N SER A 536 40.63 10.16 1.80
CA SER A 536 40.44 10.23 3.27
C SER A 536 40.93 11.54 3.89
N SER A 537 41.58 12.41 3.13
CA SER A 537 42.00 13.71 3.62
C SER A 537 40.83 14.68 3.76
N ALA A 538 40.94 15.62 4.71
CA ALA A 538 39.90 16.64 4.91
C ALA A 538 39.65 17.48 3.64
N GLN A 539 40.71 17.74 2.86
CA GLN A 539 40.65 18.46 1.59
C GLN A 539 39.91 17.65 0.51
N SER A 540 40.21 16.36 0.39
CA SER A 540 39.51 15.49 -0.57
C SER A 540 38.02 15.29 -0.22
N MET A 541 37.68 15.21 1.07
CA MET A 541 36.28 15.15 1.50
C MET A 541 35.52 16.46 1.23
N ARG A 542 36.22 17.62 1.33
CA ARG A 542 35.64 18.90 0.98
C ARG A 542 35.40 19.02 -0.53
N ALA A 543 36.43 18.69 -1.34
CA ALA A 543 36.32 18.65 -2.80
C ALA A 543 35.23 17.71 -3.27
N MET A 544 35.06 16.55 -2.61
CA MET A 544 33.98 15.58 -2.93
C MET A 544 32.59 16.17 -2.70
N ARG A 545 32.37 16.95 -1.63
CA ARG A 545 31.09 17.64 -1.39
C ARG A 545 30.83 18.73 -2.42
N GLU A 546 31.83 19.56 -2.71
CA GLU A 546 31.73 20.63 -3.71
C GLU A 546 31.43 20.07 -5.11
N VAL A 547 32.06 18.94 -5.48
CA VAL A 547 31.78 18.25 -6.76
C VAL A 547 30.39 17.68 -6.77
N ALA A 548 29.91 17.05 -5.68
CA ALA A 548 28.56 16.50 -5.59
C ALA A 548 27.50 17.59 -5.78
N GLU A 549 27.66 18.73 -5.10
CA GLU A 549 26.77 19.89 -5.23
C GLU A 549 26.82 20.49 -6.65
N ALA A 550 28.00 20.65 -7.25
CA ALA A 550 28.18 21.16 -8.60
C ALA A 550 27.61 20.21 -9.69
N MET A 551 27.47 18.94 -9.39
CA MET A 551 26.84 17.92 -10.26
C MET A 551 25.34 17.72 -10.00
N GLY A 552 24.76 18.48 -9.04
CA GLY A 552 23.32 18.42 -8.73
C GLY A 552 22.90 17.23 -7.85
N TYR A 553 23.85 16.58 -7.17
CA TYR A 553 23.55 15.55 -6.18
C TYR A 553 23.15 16.19 -4.83
N LYS A 554 22.28 15.51 -4.09
CA LYS A 554 21.85 15.97 -2.77
C LYS A 554 22.99 16.04 -1.76
N ASP A 555 23.88 15.06 -1.81
CA ASP A 555 25.06 14.94 -0.96
C ASP A 555 26.15 14.07 -1.63
N ALA A 556 27.32 13.98 -1.00
CA ALA A 556 28.42 13.16 -1.49
C ALA A 556 28.11 11.67 -1.47
N ASP A 557 27.24 11.23 -0.56
CA ASP A 557 26.84 9.81 -0.44
C ASP A 557 25.96 9.41 -1.62
N ASP A 558 25.03 10.27 -2.09
CA ASP A 558 24.25 10.03 -3.30
C ASP A 558 25.13 9.94 -4.55
N MET A 559 26.16 10.76 -4.66
CA MET A 559 27.13 10.69 -5.75
C MET A 559 27.91 9.36 -5.70
N LEU A 560 28.35 8.91 -4.52
CA LEU A 560 29.05 7.63 -4.35
C LEU A 560 28.15 6.44 -4.71
N VAL A 561 26.88 6.46 -4.32
CA VAL A 561 25.89 5.44 -4.73
C VAL A 561 25.75 5.38 -6.26
N ASN A 562 25.72 6.54 -6.93
CA ASN A 562 25.62 6.56 -8.39
C ASN A 562 26.92 6.05 -9.07
N ILE A 563 28.09 6.26 -8.48
CA ILE A 563 29.34 5.64 -8.94
C ILE A 563 29.30 4.12 -8.73
N GLY A 564 28.89 3.65 -7.53
CA GLY A 564 28.82 2.20 -7.22
C GLY A 564 27.78 1.45 -8.07
N THR A 565 26.67 2.10 -8.42
CA THR A 565 25.67 1.55 -9.32
C THR A 565 26.04 1.66 -10.80
N GLY A 566 27.17 2.30 -11.16
CA GLY A 566 27.64 2.50 -12.54
C GLY A 566 26.82 3.54 -13.34
N LYS A 567 26.02 4.35 -12.68
CA LYS A 567 25.28 5.45 -13.34
C LYS A 567 26.13 6.69 -13.60
N GLU A 568 27.18 6.89 -12.81
CA GLU A 568 28.13 7.97 -12.96
C GLU A 568 29.54 7.40 -13.20
N ALA A 569 30.27 7.97 -14.16
CA ALA A 569 31.61 7.53 -14.50
C ALA A 569 32.61 7.99 -13.42
N PRO A 570 33.36 7.08 -12.78
CA PRO A 570 34.32 7.42 -11.71
C PRO A 570 35.37 8.43 -12.13
N MET A 571 35.86 8.32 -13.38
CA MET A 571 36.88 9.21 -13.96
C MET A 571 36.36 10.65 -14.11
N HIS A 572 35.08 10.83 -14.39
CA HIS A 572 34.48 12.16 -14.52
C HIS A 572 34.45 12.89 -13.18
N VAL A 573 34.09 12.18 -12.11
CA VAL A 573 34.10 12.70 -10.73
C VAL A 573 35.54 12.96 -10.25
N ALA A 574 36.44 11.99 -10.48
CA ALA A 574 37.85 12.11 -10.10
C ALA A 574 38.53 13.33 -10.76
N ASN A 575 38.32 13.53 -12.06
CA ASN A 575 38.89 14.69 -12.78
C ASN A 575 38.39 16.04 -12.24
N ARG A 576 37.10 16.13 -11.86
CA ARG A 576 36.58 17.34 -11.23
C ARG A 576 37.15 17.56 -9.84
N MET A 577 37.27 16.49 -9.04
CA MET A 577 37.91 16.56 -7.72
C MET A 577 39.39 16.98 -7.83
N LEU A 578 40.14 16.38 -8.78
CA LEU A 578 41.54 16.72 -9.02
C LEU A 578 41.71 18.19 -9.42
N LYS A 579 40.83 18.72 -10.27
CA LYS A 579 40.84 20.13 -10.64
C LYS A 579 40.68 21.03 -9.40
N LEU A 580 39.72 20.77 -8.53
CA LEU A 580 39.51 21.52 -7.29
C LEU A 580 40.66 21.36 -6.30
N LEU A 581 41.30 20.17 -6.23
CA LEU A 581 42.43 19.93 -5.34
C LEU A 581 43.72 20.62 -5.84
N VAL A 582 43.90 20.75 -7.16
CA VAL A 582 45.02 21.48 -7.78
C VAL A 582 44.79 22.98 -7.70
N ASP A 583 43.61 23.48 -7.99
CA ASP A 583 43.25 24.89 -7.94
C ASP A 583 43.30 25.46 -6.50
N ASN A 584 42.98 24.64 -5.48
CA ASN A 584 43.05 25.01 -4.06
C ASN A 584 44.36 24.65 -3.36
N GLY A 585 45.35 24.09 -4.08
CA GLY A 585 46.59 23.53 -3.55
C GLY A 585 47.85 24.32 -3.92
N THR A 586 47.90 25.61 -3.59
CA THR A 586 49.16 26.32 -3.48
C THR A 586 49.56 26.42 -2.02
N GLU A 587 50.24 25.39 -1.50
CA GLU A 587 51.09 25.35 -0.31
C GLU A 587 50.96 24.00 0.43
N ASP A 588 51.51 22.94 -0.10
CA ASP A 588 52.19 21.84 0.61
C ASP A 588 52.34 20.55 -0.25
N ALA A 589 52.81 20.71 -1.47
CA ALA A 589 53.21 19.57 -2.30
C ALA A 589 54.74 19.57 -2.51
N SER A 590 55.50 19.45 -1.41
CA SER A 590 56.93 19.20 -1.47
C SER A 590 57.35 18.13 -0.48
N LYS A 591 57.09 16.86 -0.86
CA LYS A 591 57.96 15.72 -0.52
C LYS A 591 57.63 14.53 -1.43
N PRO A 592 58.47 14.26 -2.46
CA PRO A 592 58.43 13.00 -3.17
C PRO A 592 59.18 11.95 -2.36
N LEU A 593 58.56 10.80 -2.17
CA LEU A 593 59.28 9.59 -1.75
C LEU A 593 60.16 9.14 -2.90
N MET A 594 61.48 9.34 -2.70
CA MET A 594 62.57 8.85 -3.55
C MET A 594 62.63 7.33 -3.61
N GLY A 595 63.02 6.85 -4.77
CA GLY A 595 63.63 5.53 -4.99
C GLY A 595 63.50 5.10 -6.44
N THR A 596 64.35 5.30 -7.25
CA THR A 596 65.61 5.15 -7.80
C THR A 596 65.64 5.28 -9.35
N SER A 597 66.50 6.17 -9.79
CA SER A 597 67.25 6.39 -11.04
C SER A 597 67.08 5.38 -12.23
N ALA A 598 66.88 5.92 -13.43
CA ALA A 598 67.95 6.06 -14.43
C ALA A 598 67.47 6.78 -15.72
N SER A 599 68.24 7.81 -16.05
CA SER A 599 68.42 8.57 -17.29
C SER A 599 68.07 7.91 -18.62
N SER A 600 67.47 8.60 -19.60
CA SER A 600 68.16 9.45 -20.57
C SER A 600 67.20 9.89 -21.70
N THR A 601 67.28 11.18 -21.95
CA THR A 601 67.26 11.93 -23.24
C THR A 601 66.50 11.40 -24.46
N GLY A 602 65.58 12.24 -24.98
CA GLY A 602 65.64 12.58 -26.41
C GLY A 602 64.41 12.44 -27.25
N LYS A 603 63.81 13.61 -27.60
CA LYS A 603 63.19 13.96 -28.88
C LYS A 603 61.85 13.28 -29.34
N MET A 604 60.80 14.07 -29.44
CA MET A 604 59.73 14.01 -30.46
C MET A 604 60.36 14.35 -31.87
N PRO A 605 59.72 14.06 -33.03
CA PRO A 605 58.44 13.55 -33.50
C PRO A 605 58.56 12.56 -34.66
N PRO A 606 57.69 12.28 -35.63
CA PRO A 606 56.30 12.68 -35.93
C PRO A 606 55.33 11.54 -36.28
N MET A 607 54.04 11.91 -36.54
CA MET A 607 52.98 11.09 -37.15
C MET A 607 53.42 10.29 -38.39
N LEU A 608 52.98 9.06 -38.53
CA LEU A 608 52.44 8.48 -39.79
C LEU A 608 51.78 7.14 -39.55
N THR A 609 50.51 7.10 -39.93
CA THR A 609 49.67 6.00 -40.44
C THR A 609 50.33 4.64 -40.66
N SER A 610 49.78 3.58 -40.03
CA SER A 610 49.39 2.32 -40.70
C SER A 610 48.57 1.42 -39.76
N VAL A 611 47.43 1.05 -40.25
CA VAL A 611 46.55 0.04 -39.67
C VAL A 611 47.20 -1.31 -39.67
N LYS A 612 47.52 -1.87 -38.49
CA LYS A 612 47.72 -3.30 -38.30
C LYS A 612 46.65 -3.79 -37.33
N ARG A 613 45.86 -4.77 -37.82
CA ARG A 613 44.88 -5.50 -37.01
C ARG A 613 45.55 -6.07 -35.76
N PRO A 614 45.00 -5.84 -34.56
CA PRO A 614 45.51 -6.51 -33.37
C PRO A 614 45.07 -7.98 -33.35
N LYS A 615 45.95 -8.83 -32.91
CA LYS A 615 45.71 -10.23 -32.54
C LYS A 615 44.69 -10.25 -31.40
N LYS A 616 43.76 -11.25 -31.47
CA LYS A 616 42.79 -11.54 -30.39
C LYS A 616 43.54 -11.71 -29.08
N HIS A 617 43.26 -10.83 -28.11
CA HIS A 617 43.51 -11.08 -26.70
C HIS A 617 42.24 -11.67 -26.09
N GLU A 618 42.38 -12.83 -25.51
CA GLU A 618 41.38 -13.46 -24.66
C GLU A 618 41.59 -12.89 -23.25
N THR A 619 40.56 -12.27 -22.69
CA THR A 619 40.59 -11.77 -21.31
C THR A 619 39.93 -12.77 -20.38
N HIS A 620 40.68 -13.18 -19.35
CA HIS A 620 40.25 -14.14 -18.33
C HIS A 620 39.33 -13.49 -17.31
N SER A 621 38.15 -14.09 -17.04
CA SER A 621 37.26 -13.66 -15.98
C SER A 621 37.55 -14.41 -14.67
N SER A 622 37.30 -13.81 -13.51
CA SER A 622 37.50 -14.42 -12.19
C SER A 622 36.69 -15.70 -11.95
N ASN A 623 35.78 -16.07 -12.87
CA ASN A 623 34.84 -17.19 -12.75
C ASN A 623 35.14 -18.33 -13.73
N GLY A 624 36.29 -18.30 -14.44
CA GLY A 624 36.70 -19.35 -15.40
C GLY A 624 35.84 -19.47 -16.65
N VAL A 625 35.12 -18.38 -17.04
CA VAL A 625 34.33 -18.33 -18.27
C VAL A 625 34.86 -17.24 -19.19
N VAL A 626 35.08 -17.57 -20.44
CA VAL A 626 35.54 -16.68 -21.52
C VAL A 626 34.35 -16.25 -22.37
N VAL A 627 34.25 -14.98 -22.70
CA VAL A 627 33.21 -14.42 -23.57
C VAL A 627 33.81 -14.09 -24.92
N ARG A 628 33.21 -14.61 -26.02
CA ARG A 628 33.74 -14.39 -27.36
C ARG A 628 33.44 -13.00 -27.89
N GLY A 629 34.48 -12.21 -28.12
CA GLY A 629 34.37 -10.94 -28.89
C GLY A 629 34.10 -9.67 -28.07
N ILE A 630 34.13 -9.73 -26.76
CA ILE A 630 34.02 -8.56 -25.88
C ILE A 630 35.04 -8.69 -24.76
N ASP A 631 35.95 -7.72 -24.68
CA ASP A 631 36.94 -7.62 -23.61
C ASP A 631 36.35 -6.87 -22.41
N ASP A 632 36.72 -7.31 -21.19
CA ASP A 632 36.40 -6.66 -19.93
C ASP A 632 34.88 -6.61 -19.54
N VAL A 633 34.16 -7.70 -19.77
CA VAL A 633 32.76 -7.83 -19.41
C VAL A 633 32.60 -8.58 -18.09
N LEU A 634 31.79 -8.03 -17.18
CA LEU A 634 31.43 -8.71 -15.95
C LEU A 634 30.63 -9.99 -16.27
N VAL A 635 31.19 -11.16 -15.98
CA VAL A 635 30.52 -12.45 -16.16
C VAL A 635 29.95 -12.93 -14.83
N ARG A 636 28.67 -13.32 -14.83
CA ARG A 636 27.97 -13.88 -13.66
C ARG A 636 27.38 -15.23 -13.95
N LEU A 637 27.71 -16.24 -13.14
CA LEU A 637 27.05 -17.54 -13.16
C LEU A 637 25.66 -17.44 -12.56
N SER A 638 24.66 -17.96 -13.27
CA SER A 638 23.25 -17.84 -12.87
C SER A 638 22.89 -18.81 -11.76
N ARG A 639 22.30 -18.28 -10.69
CA ARG A 639 21.88 -19.06 -9.51
C ARG A 639 20.71 -20.01 -9.77
N CYS A 640 19.98 -19.86 -10.87
CA CYS A 640 18.83 -20.73 -11.20
C CYS A 640 19.25 -22.12 -11.74
N CYS A 641 20.49 -22.27 -12.17
CA CYS A 641 20.99 -23.54 -12.73
C CYS A 641 22.40 -23.92 -12.23
N ASN A 642 23.10 -23.01 -11.54
CA ASN A 642 24.42 -23.18 -10.97
C ASN A 642 25.35 -23.95 -11.96
N PRO A 643 25.77 -23.32 -13.08
CA PRO A 643 26.65 -23.97 -14.04
C PRO A 643 28.02 -24.27 -13.41
N VAL A 644 28.56 -25.42 -13.75
CA VAL A 644 29.85 -25.94 -13.26
C VAL A 644 30.75 -26.22 -14.48
N PRO A 645 32.09 -26.08 -14.38
CA PRO A 645 33.00 -26.44 -15.46
C PRO A 645 32.70 -27.81 -16.03
N GLY A 646 32.57 -27.90 -17.37
CA GLY A 646 32.12 -29.08 -18.09
C GLY A 646 30.63 -29.07 -18.49
N ASP A 647 29.79 -28.21 -17.90
CA ASP A 647 28.42 -28.00 -18.38
C ASP A 647 28.42 -27.27 -19.73
N LYS A 648 27.46 -27.60 -20.62
CA LYS A 648 27.17 -26.76 -21.79
C LYS A 648 26.52 -25.46 -21.32
N ILE A 649 27.13 -24.33 -21.67
CA ILE A 649 26.72 -23.01 -21.18
C ILE A 649 26.32 -22.08 -22.33
N VAL A 650 25.43 -21.12 -22.01
CA VAL A 650 25.00 -20.06 -22.90
C VAL A 650 24.99 -18.72 -22.12
N GLY A 651 25.56 -17.68 -22.77
CA GLY A 651 25.61 -16.34 -22.20
C GLY A 651 24.47 -15.46 -22.69
N PHE A 652 23.95 -14.59 -21.81
CA PHE A 652 22.96 -13.57 -22.15
C PHE A 652 23.44 -12.20 -21.70
N VAL A 653 23.41 -11.24 -22.60
CA VAL A 653 23.73 -9.84 -22.29
C VAL A 653 22.59 -9.23 -21.49
N THR A 654 22.87 -8.79 -20.26
CA THR A 654 21.92 -8.14 -19.38
C THR A 654 22.10 -6.63 -19.41
N ARG A 655 21.01 -5.87 -19.40
CA ARG A 655 21.07 -4.38 -19.37
C ARG A 655 21.73 -3.93 -18.08
N GLY A 656 22.97 -3.41 -18.17
CA GLY A 656 23.72 -2.80 -17.07
C GLY A 656 24.35 -3.78 -16.04
N ARG A 657 24.32 -5.13 -16.28
CA ARG A 657 24.85 -6.12 -15.32
C ARG A 657 25.83 -7.13 -15.94
N GLY A 658 26.35 -6.87 -17.15
CA GLY A 658 27.26 -7.77 -17.85
C GLY A 658 26.57 -9.00 -18.46
N VAL A 659 27.29 -10.12 -18.57
CA VAL A 659 26.82 -11.38 -19.17
C VAL A 659 26.39 -12.34 -18.05
N SER A 660 25.14 -12.80 -18.11
CA SER A 660 24.63 -13.89 -17.26
C SER A 660 24.80 -15.22 -17.97
N VAL A 661 25.50 -16.16 -17.34
CA VAL A 661 25.80 -17.47 -17.89
C VAL A 661 24.87 -18.53 -17.30
N HIS A 662 24.15 -19.23 -18.15
CA HIS A 662 23.23 -20.31 -17.79
C HIS A 662 23.71 -21.63 -18.39
N ARG A 663 23.27 -22.74 -17.81
CA ARG A 663 23.34 -24.05 -18.48
C ARG A 663 22.39 -24.04 -19.67
N ASP A 664 22.75 -24.75 -20.74
CA ASP A 664 21.95 -24.80 -21.97
C ASP A 664 20.58 -25.48 -21.79
N ASP A 665 20.48 -26.41 -20.83
CA ASP A 665 19.26 -27.13 -20.43
C ASP A 665 18.40 -26.39 -19.40
N CYS A 666 18.76 -25.18 -18.97
CA CYS A 666 18.02 -24.39 -17.97
C CYS A 666 16.68 -23.87 -18.53
N PRO A 667 15.55 -24.07 -17.83
CA PRO A 667 14.25 -23.55 -18.26
C PRO A 667 14.24 -22.03 -18.50
N ASN A 668 15.00 -21.28 -17.69
CA ASN A 668 15.14 -19.84 -17.88
C ASN A 668 15.98 -19.51 -19.13
N ALA A 669 16.99 -20.33 -19.48
CA ALA A 669 17.74 -20.17 -20.71
C ALA A 669 16.84 -20.42 -21.93
N ALA A 670 15.93 -21.40 -21.86
CA ALA A 670 14.98 -21.69 -22.94
C ALA A 670 14.06 -20.49 -23.21
N ALA A 671 13.56 -19.79 -22.16
CA ALA A 671 12.78 -18.59 -22.31
C ALA A 671 13.60 -17.41 -22.89
N LEU A 672 14.87 -17.28 -22.50
CA LEU A 672 15.77 -16.22 -22.99
C LEU A 672 16.19 -16.45 -24.44
N LYS A 673 16.22 -17.72 -24.94
CA LYS A 673 16.50 -18.05 -26.35
C LYS A 673 15.48 -17.49 -27.35
N GLN A 674 14.31 -16.99 -26.85
CA GLN A 674 13.35 -16.23 -27.68
C GLN A 674 13.87 -14.84 -28.08
N HIS A 675 14.98 -14.38 -27.51
CA HIS A 675 15.62 -13.10 -27.79
C HIS A 675 17.04 -13.29 -28.31
N PRO A 676 17.21 -13.77 -29.58
CA PRO A 676 18.50 -14.13 -30.12
C PRO A 676 19.51 -12.98 -30.18
N GLU A 677 19.04 -11.74 -30.26
CA GLU A 677 19.88 -10.54 -30.26
C GLU A 677 20.66 -10.31 -28.96
N ARG A 678 20.33 -11.04 -27.89
CA ARG A 678 20.96 -10.93 -26.55
C ARG A 678 21.82 -12.14 -26.21
N ILE A 679 21.89 -13.14 -27.07
CA ILE A 679 22.70 -14.35 -26.88
C ILE A 679 24.14 -14.05 -27.25
N ILE A 680 25.08 -14.49 -26.42
CA ILE A 680 26.50 -14.39 -26.65
C ILE A 680 27.16 -15.77 -26.40
N GLU A 681 28.12 -16.13 -27.24
CA GLU A 681 28.89 -17.36 -27.07
C GLU A 681 29.84 -17.23 -25.89
N VAL A 682 29.78 -18.19 -24.99
CA VAL A 682 30.62 -18.30 -23.79
C VAL A 682 31.19 -19.71 -23.68
N PHE A 683 32.42 -19.83 -23.18
CA PHE A 683 33.14 -21.08 -23.03
C PHE A 683 33.80 -21.14 -21.66
N TRP A 684 33.99 -22.34 -21.13
CA TRP A 684 34.87 -22.56 -19.98
C TRP A 684 36.32 -22.41 -20.40
N GLU A 685 37.16 -21.89 -19.54
CA GLU A 685 38.62 -21.83 -19.74
C GLU A 685 39.20 -23.24 -19.82
N GLU A 686 40.10 -23.50 -20.79
CA GLU A 686 40.70 -24.82 -21.00
C GLU A 686 41.63 -25.25 -19.83
N ASP A 687 42.26 -24.30 -19.15
CA ASP A 687 43.16 -24.56 -18.01
C ASP A 687 42.41 -24.60 -16.66
N GLY A 688 41.08 -24.49 -16.66
CA GLY A 688 40.23 -24.38 -15.45
C GLY A 688 40.36 -23.01 -14.75
N PRO A 689 39.44 -22.69 -13.84
CA PRO A 689 39.51 -21.44 -13.10
C PRO A 689 40.77 -21.38 -12.24
N SER A 690 41.55 -20.30 -12.36
CA SER A 690 42.79 -20.10 -11.61
C SER A 690 42.49 -19.99 -10.11
N GLY A 691 42.81 -21.07 -9.35
CA GLY A 691 42.66 -21.11 -7.89
C GLY A 691 41.65 -22.13 -7.39
N ASP A 692 41.50 -22.26 -6.07
CA ASP A 692 40.56 -23.14 -5.33
C ASP A 692 39.10 -22.74 -5.53
N THR A 693 38.61 -22.66 -6.77
CA THR A 693 37.22 -22.23 -7.05
C THR A 693 36.29 -23.43 -6.94
N SER A 694 35.40 -23.41 -5.96
CA SER A 694 34.40 -24.46 -5.76
C SER A 694 32.99 -23.98 -6.20
N PHE A 695 32.24 -24.90 -6.82
CA PHE A 695 30.91 -24.65 -7.38
C PHE A 695 29.82 -25.39 -6.62
N ASN A 696 28.72 -24.72 -6.31
CA ASN A 696 27.61 -25.30 -5.56
C ASN A 696 26.73 -26.17 -6.46
N VAL A 697 26.53 -27.43 -6.08
CA VAL A 697 25.69 -28.41 -6.80
C VAL A 697 24.63 -28.97 -5.84
N GLN A 698 23.42 -29.15 -6.35
CA GLN A 698 22.34 -29.81 -5.64
C GLN A 698 21.98 -31.13 -6.31
N ILE A 699 21.90 -32.21 -5.53
CA ILE A 699 21.44 -33.52 -5.98
C ILE A 699 20.24 -33.98 -5.18
N LEU A 700 19.39 -34.79 -5.79
CA LEU A 700 18.33 -35.57 -5.16
C LEU A 700 18.71 -37.03 -5.18
N VAL A 701 18.56 -37.69 -4.04
CA VAL A 701 18.72 -39.13 -3.89
C VAL A 701 17.38 -39.68 -3.42
N GLU A 702 16.82 -40.60 -4.20
CA GLU A 702 15.56 -41.30 -3.87
C GLU A 702 15.91 -42.74 -3.46
N ALA A 703 15.47 -43.13 -2.27
CA ALA A 703 15.86 -44.41 -1.69
C ALA A 703 14.72 -45.00 -0.82
N LEU A 704 14.82 -46.30 -0.51
CA LEU A 704 14.02 -46.93 0.54
C LEU A 704 14.64 -46.66 1.90
N ASP A 705 13.84 -46.22 2.87
CA ASP A 705 14.34 -45.94 4.20
C ASP A 705 14.90 -47.19 4.90
N ARG A 706 16.12 -47.10 5.42
CA ARG A 706 16.76 -48.13 6.20
C ARG A 706 17.77 -47.56 7.20
N LEU A 707 18.13 -48.36 8.16
CA LEU A 707 19.16 -47.99 9.14
C LEU A 707 20.49 -47.65 8.43
N ASN A 708 21.13 -46.56 8.82
CA ASN A 708 22.40 -46.05 8.31
C ASN A 708 22.40 -45.50 6.87
N LEU A 709 21.26 -45.46 6.18
CA LEU A 709 21.18 -44.97 4.80
C LEU A 709 21.84 -43.58 4.59
N LEU A 710 21.50 -42.63 5.46
CA LEU A 710 22.05 -41.27 5.39
C LEU A 710 23.58 -41.25 5.59
N MET A 711 24.09 -42.14 6.45
CA MET A 711 25.51 -42.24 6.71
C MET A 711 26.24 -42.82 5.49
N ASP A 712 25.67 -43.84 4.86
CA ASP A 712 26.24 -44.47 3.66
C ASP A 712 26.30 -43.48 2.49
N VAL A 713 25.21 -42.73 2.26
CA VAL A 713 25.16 -41.67 1.23
C VAL A 713 26.14 -40.53 1.53
N ALA A 714 26.23 -40.09 2.79
CA ALA A 714 27.16 -39.03 3.19
C ALA A 714 28.63 -39.47 3.07
N SER A 715 28.94 -40.75 3.35
CA SER A 715 30.26 -41.32 3.19
C SER A 715 30.74 -41.28 1.74
N VAL A 716 29.87 -41.61 0.78
CA VAL A 716 30.17 -41.53 -0.67
C VAL A 716 30.54 -40.09 -1.06
N LEU A 717 29.81 -39.08 -0.55
CA LEU A 717 30.11 -37.67 -0.82
C LEU A 717 31.46 -37.26 -0.24
N SER A 718 31.74 -37.67 1.00
CA SER A 718 32.98 -37.37 1.72
C SER A 718 34.21 -38.03 1.04
N GLU A 719 34.09 -39.29 0.65
CA GLU A 719 35.17 -40.04 -0.04
C GLU A 719 35.60 -39.40 -1.39
N HIS A 720 34.70 -38.69 -2.03
CA HIS A 720 34.97 -37.98 -3.27
C HIS A 720 35.31 -36.51 -3.08
N GLY A 721 35.62 -36.10 -1.84
CA GLY A 721 36.06 -34.73 -1.50
C GLY A 721 34.98 -33.66 -1.63
N ALA A 722 33.70 -34.03 -1.67
CA ALA A 722 32.61 -33.09 -1.75
C ALA A 722 32.35 -32.44 -0.37
N ASN A 723 32.49 -31.13 -0.29
CA ASN A 723 32.15 -30.37 0.94
C ASN A 723 30.64 -30.17 1.01
N VAL A 724 29.98 -30.91 1.91
CA VAL A 724 28.51 -30.83 2.07
C VAL A 724 28.13 -29.60 2.88
N LEU A 725 27.32 -28.72 2.25
CA LEU A 725 26.82 -27.46 2.86
C LEU A 725 25.49 -27.64 3.55
N SER A 726 24.59 -28.44 2.99
CA SER A 726 23.29 -28.74 3.62
C SER A 726 22.73 -30.09 3.17
N VAL A 727 21.98 -30.72 4.06
CA VAL A 727 21.20 -31.93 3.81
C VAL A 727 19.77 -31.72 4.27
N ASN A 728 18.82 -32.13 3.44
CA ASN A 728 17.41 -32.16 3.76
C ASN A 728 16.85 -33.53 3.42
N THR A 729 16.31 -34.22 4.41
CA THR A 729 15.75 -35.56 4.25
C THR A 729 14.26 -35.53 4.54
N ASN A 730 13.45 -36.11 3.68
CA ASN A 730 12.03 -36.25 3.81
C ASN A 730 11.63 -37.72 3.62
N THR A 731 11.12 -38.37 4.67
CA THR A 731 10.63 -39.74 4.61
C THR A 731 9.12 -39.74 4.41
N HIS A 732 8.63 -40.39 3.37
CA HIS A 732 7.23 -40.55 3.05
C HIS A 732 6.61 -41.76 3.79
N ARG A 733 5.27 -41.80 3.87
CA ARG A 733 4.53 -42.86 4.59
C ARG A 733 4.66 -44.25 3.98
N ASP A 734 5.07 -44.34 2.73
CA ASP A 734 5.33 -45.57 1.96
C ASP A 734 6.73 -46.12 2.16
N GLY A 735 7.52 -45.48 3.04
CA GLY A 735 8.91 -45.91 3.31
C GLY A 735 9.93 -45.38 2.28
N MET A 736 9.48 -44.56 1.32
CA MET A 736 10.40 -43.85 0.46
C MET A 736 11.05 -42.66 1.15
N VAL A 737 12.30 -42.41 0.89
CA VAL A 737 13.03 -41.26 1.40
C VAL A 737 13.64 -40.44 0.24
N GLU A 738 13.38 -39.14 0.28
CA GLU A 738 14.03 -38.16 -0.58
C GLU A 738 15.09 -37.41 0.21
N MET A 739 16.36 -37.50 -0.21
CA MET A 739 17.49 -36.80 0.38
C MET A 739 18.04 -35.78 -0.60
N ARG A 740 18.03 -34.51 -0.21
CA ARG A 740 18.57 -33.39 -1.00
C ARG A 740 19.87 -32.92 -0.39
N PHE A 741 20.96 -33.05 -1.14
CA PHE A 741 22.29 -32.61 -0.74
C PHE A 741 22.69 -31.38 -1.53
N LEU A 742 23.16 -30.35 -0.86
CA LEU A 742 23.85 -29.19 -1.43
C LEU A 742 25.32 -29.30 -1.02
N PHE A 743 26.21 -29.38 -2.00
CA PHE A 743 27.66 -29.55 -1.76
C PHE A 743 28.49 -28.81 -2.81
N GLN A 744 29.79 -28.70 -2.56
CA GLN A 744 30.74 -28.01 -3.42
C GLN A 744 31.60 -29.01 -4.20
N VAL A 745 31.84 -28.71 -5.50
CA VAL A 745 32.67 -29.49 -6.40
C VAL A 745 33.48 -28.60 -7.33
N SER A 746 34.54 -29.16 -7.95
CA SER A 746 35.39 -28.48 -8.94
C SER A 746 34.81 -28.52 -10.34
N ASP A 747 34.25 -29.65 -10.76
CA ASP A 747 33.83 -29.92 -12.15
C ASP A 747 32.72 -30.98 -12.26
N THR A 748 32.19 -31.16 -13.49
CA THR A 748 31.11 -32.13 -13.77
C THR A 748 31.56 -33.58 -13.66
N ALA A 749 32.85 -33.92 -13.89
CA ALA A 749 33.34 -35.30 -13.81
C ALA A 749 33.27 -35.81 -12.35
N VAL A 750 33.47 -34.94 -11.36
CA VAL A 750 33.30 -35.29 -9.95
C VAL A 750 31.81 -35.58 -9.67
N ILE A 751 30.88 -34.80 -10.22
CA ILE A 751 29.43 -34.99 -10.03
C ILE A 751 29.02 -36.38 -10.60
N GLU A 752 29.44 -36.72 -11.80
CA GLU A 752 29.07 -37.97 -12.43
C GLU A 752 29.61 -39.19 -11.67
N ARG A 753 30.83 -39.09 -11.15
CA ARG A 753 31.41 -40.16 -10.27
C ARG A 753 30.58 -40.31 -8.98
N ILE A 754 30.23 -39.20 -8.32
CA ILE A 754 29.42 -39.25 -7.14
C ILE A 754 28.03 -39.85 -7.43
N LEU A 755 27.34 -39.42 -8.48
CA LEU A 755 26.02 -39.94 -8.84
C LEU A 755 26.06 -41.44 -9.18
N SER A 756 27.12 -41.89 -9.91
CA SER A 756 27.32 -43.32 -10.21
C SER A 756 27.50 -44.15 -8.93
N LYS A 757 28.25 -43.65 -7.96
CA LYS A 757 28.49 -44.34 -6.68
C LYS A 757 27.27 -44.34 -5.78
N LEU A 758 26.53 -43.24 -5.77
CA LEU A 758 25.28 -43.12 -4.99
C LEU A 758 24.22 -44.12 -5.49
N ARG A 759 24.10 -44.31 -6.80
CA ARG A 759 23.20 -45.33 -7.37
C ARG A 759 23.62 -46.77 -7.06
N ALA A 760 24.87 -46.99 -6.66
CA ALA A 760 25.37 -48.30 -6.23
C ALA A 760 25.16 -48.56 -4.72
N VAL A 761 24.69 -47.58 -3.94
CA VAL A 761 24.40 -47.78 -2.53
C VAL A 761 23.11 -48.58 -2.40
N ASP A 762 23.14 -49.60 -1.54
CA ASP A 762 21.99 -50.46 -1.32
C ASP A 762 20.77 -49.65 -0.81
N GLY A 763 19.61 -49.86 -1.43
CA GLY A 763 18.39 -49.13 -1.15
C GLY A 763 18.20 -47.84 -1.92
N VAL A 764 19.18 -47.33 -2.66
CA VAL A 764 19.04 -46.16 -3.53
C VAL A 764 18.45 -46.55 -4.89
N PHE A 765 17.34 -45.94 -5.29
CA PHE A 765 16.70 -46.19 -6.59
C PHE A 765 17.23 -45.27 -7.68
N ASP A 766 17.39 -43.99 -7.34
CA ASP A 766 17.96 -43.00 -8.26
C ASP A 766 18.73 -41.90 -7.49
N ALA A 767 19.69 -41.34 -8.19
CA ALA A 767 20.43 -40.15 -7.77
C ALA A 767 20.70 -39.27 -8.98
N HIS A 768 20.23 -38.04 -8.97
CA HIS A 768 20.38 -37.10 -10.07
C HIS A 768 20.62 -35.66 -9.62
N ARG A 769 21.21 -34.87 -10.50
CA ARG A 769 21.46 -33.46 -10.26
C ARG A 769 20.17 -32.64 -10.43
N MET A 770 19.86 -31.83 -9.46
CA MET A 770 18.70 -30.95 -9.48
C MET A 770 19.03 -29.54 -9.99
N MET A 771 18.04 -28.87 -10.59
CA MET A 771 18.05 -27.42 -10.77
C MET A 771 17.65 -26.75 -9.47
N PRO A 772 18.40 -25.72 -8.98
CA PRO A 772 17.97 -24.95 -7.81
C PRO A 772 16.59 -24.35 -8.05
N GLY A 773 15.64 -24.66 -7.18
CA GLY A 773 14.27 -24.13 -7.29
C GLY A 773 13.25 -24.99 -8.05
N ALA A 774 13.64 -26.16 -8.55
CA ALA A 774 12.67 -27.16 -9.02
C ALA A 774 11.93 -27.72 -7.80
N ALA A 775 10.71 -27.24 -7.55
CA ALA A 775 9.79 -27.87 -6.60
C ALA A 775 9.38 -29.22 -7.18
N SER A 776 9.35 -30.28 -6.37
CA SER A 776 8.78 -31.56 -6.76
C SER A 776 7.35 -31.32 -7.30
N SER A 777 7.17 -31.58 -8.59
CA SER A 777 5.85 -31.71 -9.16
C SER A 777 5.21 -33.01 -8.62
N LYS A 778 4.47 -32.89 -7.53
CA LYS A 778 3.28 -33.70 -7.25
C LYS A 778 2.44 -33.06 -6.14
#